data_655bf7287984bdb8bbf8679921ae71d2
#
_entry.id   655bf7287984bdb8bbf8679921ae71d2
#
_cell.length_a   1.000
_cell.length_b   1.000
_cell.length_c   1.000
_cell.angle_alpha   90.00
_cell.angle_beta   90.00
_cell.angle_gamma   90.00
#
_symmetry.space_group_name_H-M   'P 1'
#
loop_
_entity.id
_entity.type
_entity.pdbx_description
1 polymer ?
#
loop_
_entity_poly.entity_id
_entity_poly.type
_entity_poly.pdbx_seq_one_letter_code
_entity_poly.pdbx_strand_id
1 'polypeptide(L)'
;MAKTLGTPWQKLGHEVPASELEGVDLYWRASNYLSVGQIYLRSNPLMRTDFVDEKTGEVRDFGRPDVKHRLVGHWGTTPGINFLFGHVNRLIADHNQNAIFLMGPGHGGPAGTAQSLLDGTYREIRPDITNDEAGLQKFFRQFSYPGGIPSHFAPETPGSIHEGGELGYTLSHAYGAVMDNPSLLAVAVVGDGESETGPLATSWQSNKLVNPATDGIVLPILHLNGYKIANPTILARVSDEELTKFFEGMGYKPHFFVAGFDDESHASIHERFAALFEQVFDEICDIKATAQAQAAAGETVVRPAYPMIVFRTPKGWTCPKQIDGKKTEGSWRAHQVPLASAKDTHEHFRVLREWLRSYKPEELFTPEGQVRPEVTAFMPTGELRIGANPNANGGKVRRELELPDIHAHEIPVASKGHGWGSTEAARVFGEYTADVLAKNMDDFRIFGPDETASNRLQAAYKVTKKQWDAGFYEDDANDELLAGSGKVVEQLSEHQCEGFLEAYVLTGRSGVWSSYESFVHVVDSMVNQHCKWLEATKREIPWRAPISGLNILLSSHVWRQDHNGFSHQDPGFIDLLLNKANDTHIVNAYYPADANMALAVAERVYQSTDCVNAIFCGKQPAPTFQTVDEAKAELAEGVATWEWASTADSLAEADVVVATCGDVPTLEALAATDMLRELGIKVWFVNVVDLLKIQNVCENDQAISDERWAELFGRGEKPVLFAFHAYAGTIRRLIWNRPGHDAFRVHGYEEKGSTTTPFDMLRLNNMDRWALAADVLRMVDADKFAEQIDEWEAFRTEAFEFACDEGYDHPTFTDWVWP
;
A
#
# COMPACT_ATOMS: atom_id res chain seq x y z
N MET A 1 -3.62 26.66 5.64
CA MET A 1 -4.47 26.08 4.58
C MET A 1 -3.59 25.77 3.37
N ALA A 2 -3.62 24.54 2.85
CA ALA A 2 -2.99 24.22 1.57
C ALA A 2 -3.60 25.11 0.48
N LYS A 3 -2.78 25.54 -0.46
CA LYS A 3 -3.26 26.29 -1.63
C LYS A 3 -4.17 25.36 -2.43
N THR A 4 -5.47 25.70 -2.52
CA THR A 4 -6.40 24.93 -3.35
C THR A 4 -5.96 24.99 -4.80
N LEU A 5 -5.74 23.83 -5.42
CA LEU A 5 -5.40 23.74 -6.83
C LEU A 5 -6.67 23.95 -7.67
N GLY A 6 -6.63 24.89 -8.61
CA GLY A 6 -7.78 25.21 -9.45
C GLY A 6 -8.92 25.96 -8.72
N THR A 7 -10.10 25.92 -9.31
CA THR A 7 -11.37 26.45 -8.79
C THR A 7 -12.42 25.33 -8.83
N PRO A 8 -12.33 24.33 -7.94
CA PRO A 8 -13.10 23.10 -8.05
C PRO A 8 -14.62 23.32 -7.94
N TRP A 9 -15.37 22.41 -8.49
CA TRP A 9 -16.83 22.27 -8.39
C TRP A 9 -17.63 23.43 -9.00
N GLN A 10 -17.16 23.95 -10.15
CA GLN A 10 -17.88 24.96 -10.92
C GLN A 10 -18.51 24.34 -12.17
N LYS A 11 -19.83 24.54 -12.33
CA LYS A 11 -20.57 24.10 -13.51
C LYS A 11 -20.19 24.92 -14.75
N LEU A 12 -20.19 24.26 -15.89
CA LEU A 12 -20.01 24.95 -17.17
C LEU A 12 -21.28 25.75 -17.51
N GLY A 13 -21.12 27.00 -17.85
CA GLY A 13 -22.26 27.90 -18.19
C GLY A 13 -22.70 27.82 -19.64
N HIS A 14 -22.12 26.95 -20.47
CA HIS A 14 -22.36 26.83 -21.90
C HIS A 14 -22.15 25.37 -22.35
N GLU A 15 -22.64 25.03 -23.54
CA GLU A 15 -22.40 23.74 -24.17
C GLU A 15 -20.94 23.63 -24.63
N VAL A 16 -20.41 22.38 -24.62
CA VAL A 16 -19.05 22.09 -25.08
C VAL A 16 -18.95 22.40 -26.58
N PRO A 17 -17.99 23.22 -27.01
CA PRO A 17 -17.86 23.58 -28.43
C PRO A 17 -17.47 22.40 -29.30
N ALA A 18 -18.03 22.27 -30.49
CA ALA A 18 -17.69 21.22 -31.46
C ALA A 18 -16.19 21.22 -31.83
N SER A 19 -15.56 22.40 -31.94
CA SER A 19 -14.12 22.54 -32.22
C SER A 19 -13.23 21.95 -31.11
N GLU A 20 -13.69 21.95 -29.88
CA GLU A 20 -13.00 21.33 -28.76
C GLU A 20 -13.11 19.81 -28.84
N LEU A 21 -14.27 19.28 -29.17
CA LEU A 21 -14.48 17.84 -29.39
C LEU A 21 -13.68 17.31 -30.60
N GLU A 22 -13.43 18.15 -31.63
CA GLU A 22 -12.44 17.81 -32.67
C GLU A 22 -11.04 17.64 -32.10
N GLY A 23 -10.63 18.49 -31.16
CA GLY A 23 -9.37 18.35 -30.44
C GLY A 23 -9.31 17.04 -29.60
N VAL A 24 -10.40 16.68 -28.95
CA VAL A 24 -10.52 15.41 -28.18
C VAL A 24 -10.39 14.21 -29.14
N ASP A 25 -11.00 14.22 -30.34
CA ASP A 25 -10.81 13.17 -31.35
C ASP A 25 -9.35 13.06 -31.81
N LEU A 26 -8.73 14.21 -32.11
CA LEU A 26 -7.31 14.23 -32.45
C LEU A 26 -6.44 13.63 -31.36
N TYR A 27 -6.68 14.00 -30.11
CA TYR A 27 -6.02 13.44 -28.96
C TYR A 27 -6.23 11.91 -28.85
N TRP A 28 -7.48 11.44 -28.99
CA TRP A 28 -7.78 10.00 -28.88
C TRP A 28 -7.08 9.21 -29.99
N ARG A 29 -7.07 9.71 -31.22
CA ARG A 29 -6.31 9.10 -32.32
C ARG A 29 -4.79 9.13 -32.06
N ALA A 30 -4.26 10.24 -31.56
CA ALA A 30 -2.84 10.36 -31.21
C ALA A 30 -2.42 9.40 -30.08
N SER A 31 -3.19 9.34 -29.00
CA SER A 31 -2.92 8.45 -27.89
C SER A 31 -3.02 6.97 -28.28
N ASN A 32 -3.98 6.61 -29.16
CA ASN A 32 -4.08 5.26 -29.74
C ASN A 32 -2.89 4.94 -30.64
N TYR A 33 -2.48 5.87 -31.52
CA TYR A 33 -1.29 5.70 -32.35
C TYR A 33 -0.03 5.50 -31.52
N LEU A 34 0.16 6.35 -30.50
CA LEU A 34 1.30 6.24 -29.57
C LEU A 34 1.27 4.90 -28.81
N SER A 35 0.11 4.44 -28.42
CA SER A 35 -0.05 3.16 -27.72
C SER A 35 0.27 1.95 -28.60
N VAL A 36 -0.22 1.94 -29.86
CA VAL A 36 0.15 0.89 -30.83
C VAL A 36 1.64 0.96 -31.14
N GLY A 37 2.20 2.16 -31.32
CA GLY A 37 3.63 2.37 -31.53
C GLY A 37 4.49 1.80 -30.41
N GLN A 38 4.10 2.02 -29.14
CA GLN A 38 4.78 1.45 -27.97
C GLN A 38 4.79 -0.08 -27.98
N ILE A 39 3.71 -0.72 -28.41
CA ILE A 39 3.63 -2.19 -28.46
C ILE A 39 4.47 -2.75 -29.61
N TYR A 40 4.42 -2.13 -30.78
CA TYR A 40 4.90 -2.73 -32.04
C TYR A 40 6.18 -2.14 -32.59
N LEU A 41 6.44 -0.84 -32.45
CA LEU A 41 7.48 -0.14 -33.23
C LEU A 41 8.79 0.02 -32.45
N ARG A 42 9.92 -0.17 -33.16
CA ARG A 42 11.28 0.10 -32.67
C ARG A 42 11.96 1.23 -33.42
N SER A 43 11.51 1.53 -34.64
CA SER A 43 12.09 2.56 -35.53
C SER A 43 11.01 3.05 -36.49
N ASN A 44 11.33 4.12 -37.26
CA ASN A 44 10.46 4.77 -38.23
C ASN A 44 9.05 5.07 -37.63
N PRO A 45 8.97 5.90 -36.57
CA PRO A 45 7.74 6.13 -35.81
C PRO A 45 6.66 6.86 -36.62
N LEU A 46 6.99 7.49 -37.76
CA LEU A 46 6.06 8.21 -38.65
C LEU A 46 5.70 7.43 -39.93
N MET A 47 6.14 6.16 -40.01
CA MET A 47 5.93 5.28 -41.18
C MET A 47 6.37 5.91 -42.52
N ARG A 48 7.52 6.59 -42.50
CA ARG A 48 8.07 7.25 -43.72
C ARG A 48 8.47 6.25 -44.78
N THR A 49 8.43 6.70 -46.03
CA THR A 49 8.96 5.99 -47.19
C THR A 49 10.44 6.27 -47.44
N ASP A 50 10.95 7.34 -46.84
CA ASP A 50 12.32 7.84 -46.97
C ASP A 50 13.08 7.82 -45.62
N PHE A 51 12.74 6.88 -44.77
CA PHE A 51 13.37 6.73 -43.44
C PHE A 51 14.85 6.34 -43.59
N VAL A 52 15.73 7.09 -42.94
CA VAL A 52 17.16 6.80 -42.87
C VAL A 52 17.41 5.97 -41.63
N ASP A 53 17.82 4.71 -41.81
CA ASP A 53 18.21 3.84 -40.71
C ASP A 53 19.53 4.30 -40.08
N GLU A 54 19.51 4.71 -38.82
CA GLU A 54 20.66 5.30 -38.13
C GLU A 54 21.88 4.35 -38.02
N LYS A 55 21.64 3.03 -38.09
CA LYS A 55 22.71 2.02 -37.97
C LYS A 55 23.38 1.69 -39.29
N THR A 56 22.57 1.67 -40.35
CA THR A 56 23.05 1.24 -41.68
C THR A 56 23.28 2.40 -42.66
N GLY A 57 22.63 3.56 -42.40
CA GLY A 57 22.60 4.70 -43.30
C GLY A 57 21.71 4.47 -44.54
N GLU A 58 20.97 3.36 -44.62
CA GLU A 58 20.10 3.04 -45.73
C GLU A 58 18.80 3.85 -45.66
N VAL A 59 18.37 4.35 -46.82
CA VAL A 59 17.05 4.96 -47.00
C VAL A 59 16.06 3.87 -47.36
N ARG A 60 14.98 3.74 -46.62
CA ARG A 60 13.98 2.69 -46.85
C ARG A 60 12.57 3.07 -46.44
N ASP A 61 11.61 2.36 -47.01
CA ASP A 61 10.21 2.41 -46.60
C ASP A 61 10.00 1.79 -45.23
N PHE A 62 8.88 2.18 -44.56
CA PHE A 62 8.35 1.50 -43.40
C PHE A 62 8.15 0.01 -43.68
N GLY A 63 8.79 -0.84 -42.89
CA GLY A 63 8.84 -2.26 -43.15
C GLY A 63 8.91 -3.10 -41.86
N ARG A 64 8.90 -4.42 -42.03
CA ARG A 64 9.08 -5.36 -40.91
C ARG A 64 10.36 -5.13 -40.06
N PRO A 65 11.46 -4.59 -40.58
CA PRO A 65 12.60 -4.20 -39.74
C PRO A 65 12.24 -3.18 -38.66
N ASP A 66 11.19 -2.35 -38.86
CA ASP A 66 10.76 -1.34 -37.89
C ASP A 66 9.93 -1.92 -36.74
N VAL A 67 9.45 -3.16 -36.89
CA VAL A 67 8.70 -3.86 -35.85
C VAL A 67 9.65 -4.47 -34.82
N LYS A 68 9.29 -4.41 -33.54
CA LYS A 68 10.03 -5.04 -32.43
C LYS A 68 10.11 -6.55 -32.62
N HIS A 69 11.20 -7.16 -32.14
CA HIS A 69 11.33 -8.62 -32.11
C HIS A 69 10.49 -9.27 -31.03
N ARG A 70 10.35 -8.59 -29.89
CA ARG A 70 9.51 -8.99 -28.75
C ARG A 70 8.37 -8.00 -28.64
N LEU A 71 7.16 -8.47 -28.93
CA LEU A 71 5.93 -7.69 -28.82
C LEU A 71 5.31 -7.93 -27.44
N VAL A 72 5.20 -6.87 -26.66
CA VAL A 72 4.65 -6.91 -25.28
C VAL A 72 3.75 -5.71 -25.09
N GLY A 73 2.61 -5.92 -24.42
CA GLY A 73 1.64 -4.90 -24.06
C GLY A 73 0.22 -5.43 -24.18
N HIS A 74 -0.73 -4.62 -23.76
CA HIS A 74 -2.13 -4.99 -23.71
C HIS A 74 -2.96 -3.92 -24.44
N TRP A 75 -3.48 -4.29 -25.58
CA TRP A 75 -4.33 -3.38 -26.37
C TRP A 75 -5.77 -3.33 -25.86
N GLY A 76 -6.27 -4.44 -25.33
CA GLY A 76 -7.70 -4.66 -25.11
C GLY A 76 -8.46 -3.58 -24.34
N THR A 77 -7.87 -3.00 -23.32
CA THR A 77 -8.46 -1.92 -22.51
C THR A 77 -7.95 -0.53 -22.91
N THR A 78 -6.80 -0.45 -23.57
CA THR A 78 -6.07 0.78 -23.90
C THR A 78 -6.91 1.82 -24.64
N PRO A 79 -7.66 1.50 -25.71
CA PRO A 79 -8.37 2.53 -26.49
C PRO A 79 -9.53 3.17 -25.75
N GLY A 80 -10.22 2.42 -24.88
CA GLY A 80 -11.25 2.98 -24.00
C GLY A 80 -10.65 3.89 -22.94
N ILE A 81 -9.51 3.53 -22.37
CA ILE A 81 -8.79 4.39 -21.41
C ILE A 81 -8.30 5.66 -22.09
N ASN A 82 -7.74 5.57 -23.30
CA ASN A 82 -7.35 6.76 -24.08
C ASN A 82 -8.52 7.70 -24.36
N PHE A 83 -9.70 7.14 -24.64
CA PHE A 83 -10.94 7.92 -24.81
C PHE A 83 -11.29 8.68 -23.52
N LEU A 84 -11.25 8.00 -22.38
CA LEU A 84 -11.54 8.60 -21.08
C LEU A 84 -10.50 9.67 -20.70
N PHE A 85 -9.21 9.46 -20.95
CA PHE A 85 -8.18 10.48 -20.72
C PHE A 85 -8.46 11.77 -21.50
N GLY A 86 -8.87 11.67 -22.78
CA GLY A 86 -9.23 12.84 -23.59
C GLY A 86 -10.34 13.66 -22.94
N HIS A 87 -11.42 13.02 -22.55
CA HIS A 87 -12.56 13.69 -21.91
C HIS A 87 -12.27 14.19 -20.49
N VAL A 88 -11.43 13.47 -19.71
CA VAL A 88 -11.02 13.93 -18.37
C VAL A 88 -10.11 15.15 -18.47
N ASN A 89 -9.16 15.19 -19.42
CA ASN A 89 -8.34 16.38 -19.67
C ASN A 89 -9.21 17.59 -20.02
N ARG A 90 -10.22 17.40 -20.90
CA ARG A 90 -11.15 18.46 -21.26
C ARG A 90 -11.90 18.97 -20.02
N LEU A 91 -12.51 18.06 -19.24
CA LEU A 91 -13.24 18.44 -18.02
C LEU A 91 -12.34 19.19 -17.03
N ILE A 92 -11.11 18.74 -16.82
CA ILE A 92 -10.16 19.45 -15.94
C ILE A 92 -9.90 20.87 -16.44
N ALA A 93 -9.71 21.05 -17.75
CA ALA A 93 -9.41 22.37 -18.35
C ALA A 93 -10.62 23.30 -18.26
N ASP A 94 -11.80 22.85 -18.70
CA ASP A 94 -13.02 23.64 -18.76
C ASP A 94 -13.50 24.11 -17.39
N HIS A 95 -13.46 23.21 -16.40
CA HIS A 95 -13.91 23.49 -15.04
C HIS A 95 -12.79 23.97 -14.10
N ASN A 96 -11.55 24.05 -14.58
CA ASN A 96 -10.36 24.33 -13.75
C ASN A 96 -10.33 23.41 -12.50
N GLN A 97 -10.71 22.12 -12.69
CA GLN A 97 -10.93 21.14 -11.65
C GLN A 97 -9.63 20.48 -11.22
N ASN A 98 -9.38 20.41 -9.89
CA ASN A 98 -8.34 19.55 -9.33
C ASN A 98 -8.76 18.08 -9.45
N ALA A 99 -8.08 17.29 -10.27
CA ALA A 99 -8.42 15.88 -10.45
C ALA A 99 -7.18 14.99 -10.63
N ILE A 100 -7.31 13.75 -10.19
CA ILE A 100 -6.36 12.65 -10.47
C ILE A 100 -7.10 11.52 -11.19
N PHE A 101 -6.34 10.69 -11.89
CA PHE A 101 -6.88 9.58 -12.67
C PHE A 101 -6.27 8.27 -12.18
N LEU A 102 -7.10 7.37 -11.66
CA LEU A 102 -6.70 6.04 -11.24
C LEU A 102 -7.09 5.02 -12.30
N MET A 103 -6.10 4.27 -12.76
CA MET A 103 -6.26 3.27 -13.81
C MET A 103 -6.23 1.86 -13.23
N GLY A 104 -7.39 1.31 -12.89
CA GLY A 104 -7.53 -0.03 -12.33
C GLY A 104 -6.99 -1.12 -13.25
N PRO A 105 -7.36 -1.19 -14.53
CA PRO A 105 -6.72 -2.11 -15.46
C PRO A 105 -5.31 -1.62 -15.84
N GLY A 106 -4.35 -1.71 -14.90
CA GLY A 106 -2.98 -1.19 -15.04
C GLY A 106 -2.21 -1.76 -16.23
N HIS A 107 -2.64 -2.92 -16.74
CA HIS A 107 -2.13 -3.46 -18.01
C HIS A 107 -2.41 -2.58 -19.23
N GLY A 108 -3.30 -1.57 -19.13
CA GLY A 108 -3.43 -0.48 -20.08
C GLY A 108 -2.29 0.55 -20.05
N GLY A 109 -1.12 0.20 -19.52
CA GLY A 109 0.06 1.08 -19.40
C GLY A 109 0.42 1.90 -20.64
N PRO A 110 0.27 1.39 -21.89
CA PRO A 110 0.47 2.21 -23.07
C PRO A 110 -0.37 3.48 -23.11
N ALA A 111 -1.59 3.47 -22.53
CA ALA A 111 -2.44 4.67 -22.45
C ALA A 111 -1.88 5.70 -21.47
N GLY A 112 -1.47 5.28 -20.26
CA GLY A 112 -0.93 6.21 -19.28
C GLY A 112 0.35 6.89 -19.72
N THR A 113 1.26 6.15 -20.36
CA THR A 113 2.49 6.72 -20.91
C THR A 113 2.22 7.64 -22.12
N ALA A 114 1.25 7.28 -22.97
CA ALA A 114 0.82 8.17 -24.08
C ALA A 114 0.21 9.47 -23.54
N GLN A 115 -0.63 9.39 -22.50
CA GLN A 115 -1.20 10.55 -21.81
C GLN A 115 -0.09 11.47 -21.28
N SER A 116 0.86 10.95 -20.54
CA SER A 116 1.94 11.77 -19.95
C SER A 116 2.90 12.34 -21.00
N LEU A 117 3.05 11.69 -22.17
CA LEU A 117 3.77 12.25 -23.31
C LEU A 117 3.02 13.44 -23.93
N LEU A 118 1.69 13.31 -24.11
CA LEU A 118 0.85 14.34 -24.73
C LEU A 118 0.65 15.55 -23.81
N ASP A 119 0.51 15.37 -22.50
CA ASP A 119 0.44 16.47 -21.54
C ASP A 119 1.82 17.12 -21.27
N GLY A 120 2.89 16.54 -21.81
CA GLY A 120 4.26 17.07 -21.73
C GLY A 120 5.04 16.63 -20.47
N THR A 121 4.39 16.08 -19.45
CA THR A 121 5.04 15.72 -18.17
C THR A 121 6.07 14.61 -18.34
N TYR A 122 5.88 13.70 -19.29
CA TYR A 122 6.85 12.65 -19.57
C TYR A 122 8.20 13.22 -20.05
N ARG A 123 8.18 14.29 -20.85
CA ARG A 123 9.41 14.97 -21.30
C ARG A 123 10.09 15.77 -20.21
N GLU A 124 9.34 16.24 -19.22
CA GLU A 124 9.90 16.95 -18.07
C GLU A 124 10.78 16.00 -17.21
N ILE A 125 10.37 14.74 -17.06
CA ILE A 125 11.12 13.72 -16.31
C ILE A 125 12.13 12.94 -17.17
N ARG A 126 11.92 12.90 -18.49
CA ARG A 126 12.76 12.21 -19.47
C ARG A 126 13.11 13.15 -20.62
N PRO A 127 14.00 14.13 -20.38
CA PRO A 127 14.37 15.15 -21.39
C PRO A 127 15.08 14.57 -22.62
N ASP A 128 15.56 13.32 -22.55
CA ASP A 128 16.09 12.59 -23.69
C ASP A 128 15.01 12.13 -24.69
N ILE A 129 13.73 12.17 -24.29
CA ILE A 129 12.57 11.95 -25.16
C ILE A 129 12.14 13.29 -25.75
N THR A 130 12.84 13.74 -26.76
CA THR A 130 12.63 15.05 -27.40
C THR A 130 11.28 15.12 -28.15
N ASN A 131 10.79 16.34 -28.40
CA ASN A 131 9.56 16.54 -29.19
C ASN A 131 9.86 16.55 -30.71
N ASP A 132 10.31 15.42 -31.24
CA ASP A 132 10.66 15.18 -32.64
C ASP A 132 10.59 13.66 -32.94
N GLU A 133 10.92 13.28 -34.19
CA GLU A 133 10.91 11.90 -34.65
C GLU A 133 11.87 11.01 -33.83
N ALA A 134 13.03 11.54 -33.44
CA ALA A 134 14.02 10.79 -32.65
C ALA A 134 13.49 10.50 -31.23
N GLY A 135 12.83 11.47 -30.63
CA GLY A 135 12.15 11.30 -29.33
C GLY A 135 11.01 10.29 -29.40
N LEU A 136 10.17 10.35 -30.46
CA LEU A 136 9.11 9.34 -30.66
C LEU A 136 9.70 7.93 -30.83
N GLN A 137 10.79 7.80 -31.54
CA GLN A 137 11.47 6.50 -31.72
C GLN A 137 11.99 5.96 -30.40
N LYS A 138 12.60 6.79 -29.57
CA LYS A 138 13.02 6.41 -28.22
C LYS A 138 11.84 6.02 -27.34
N PHE A 139 10.76 6.82 -27.36
CA PHE A 139 9.53 6.59 -26.62
C PHE A 139 8.89 5.23 -26.97
N PHE A 140 8.78 4.89 -28.24
CA PHE A 140 8.27 3.58 -28.65
C PHE A 140 9.20 2.46 -28.22
N ARG A 141 10.51 2.66 -28.42
CA ARG A 141 11.51 1.61 -28.20
C ARG A 141 11.63 1.21 -26.73
N GLN A 142 11.57 2.15 -25.80
CA GLN A 142 11.78 1.90 -24.36
C GLN A 142 10.69 1.02 -23.71
N PHE A 143 9.47 1.03 -24.28
CA PHE A 143 8.33 0.31 -23.70
C PHE A 143 8.58 -1.20 -23.67
N SER A 144 8.59 -1.78 -22.48
CA SER A 144 8.89 -3.19 -22.23
C SER A 144 10.26 -3.68 -22.75
N TYR A 145 11.24 -2.79 -22.89
CA TYR A 145 12.61 -3.15 -23.21
C TYR A 145 13.49 -3.13 -21.94
N PRO A 146 14.59 -3.92 -21.91
CA PRO A 146 15.57 -3.82 -20.83
C PRO A 146 16.10 -2.39 -20.68
N GLY A 147 16.09 -1.87 -19.46
CA GLY A 147 16.45 -0.47 -19.17
C GLY A 147 15.43 0.58 -19.62
N GLY A 148 14.24 0.14 -20.03
CA GLY A 148 13.12 0.99 -20.37
C GLY A 148 12.07 1.01 -19.25
N ILE A 149 10.80 1.15 -19.64
CA ILE A 149 9.67 1.21 -18.71
C ILE A 149 8.83 -0.08 -18.75
N PRO A 150 8.14 -0.44 -17.66
CA PRO A 150 7.26 -1.61 -17.61
C PRO A 150 6.04 -1.46 -18.54
N SER A 151 5.36 -2.56 -18.79
CA SER A 151 4.15 -2.59 -19.62
C SER A 151 2.88 -2.15 -18.89
N HIS A 152 2.94 -2.02 -17.58
CA HIS A 152 1.83 -1.60 -16.73
C HIS A 152 1.99 -0.13 -16.31
N PHE A 153 0.89 0.47 -15.89
CA PHE A 153 0.88 1.83 -15.34
C PHE A 153 1.51 1.77 -13.95
N ALA A 154 2.71 2.32 -13.80
CA ALA A 154 3.61 2.08 -12.69
C ALA A 154 4.19 3.40 -12.16
N PRO A 155 4.94 3.41 -11.06
CA PRO A 155 5.47 4.64 -10.44
C PRO A 155 6.32 5.48 -11.39
N GLU A 156 6.95 4.91 -12.41
CA GLU A 156 7.73 5.61 -13.44
C GLU A 156 6.88 6.55 -14.31
N THR A 157 5.56 6.36 -14.34
CA THR A 157 4.67 7.18 -15.17
C THR A 157 4.09 8.34 -14.36
N PRO A 158 4.30 9.60 -14.78
CA PRO A 158 3.69 10.76 -14.13
C PRO A 158 2.17 10.67 -14.06
N GLY A 159 1.62 11.07 -12.90
CA GLY A 159 0.18 11.00 -12.64
C GLY A 159 -0.32 9.69 -12.03
N SER A 160 0.52 8.65 -11.96
CA SER A 160 0.16 7.38 -11.31
C SER A 160 0.29 7.46 -9.79
N ILE A 161 -0.73 6.96 -9.08
CA ILE A 161 -0.68 6.63 -7.65
C ILE A 161 -1.11 5.17 -7.42
N HIS A 162 -1.43 4.43 -8.47
CA HIS A 162 -1.96 3.09 -8.42
C HIS A 162 -1.27 2.22 -9.46
N GLU A 163 -0.67 1.13 -9.03
CA GLU A 163 -0.14 0.08 -9.90
C GLU A 163 -1.21 -1.00 -10.02
N GLY A 164 -1.75 -1.16 -11.20
CA GLY A 164 -2.89 -2.07 -11.45
C GLY A 164 -2.46 -3.42 -12.03
N GLY A 165 -1.29 -3.92 -11.70
CA GLY A 165 -0.86 -5.28 -12.07
C GLY A 165 -1.58 -6.33 -11.25
N GLU A 166 -1.72 -6.11 -9.96
CA GLU A 166 -2.65 -6.82 -9.11
C GLU A 166 -3.97 -6.05 -9.08
N LEU A 167 -5.07 -6.71 -9.45
CA LEU A 167 -6.37 -6.08 -9.60
C LEU A 167 -7.16 -6.07 -8.29
N GLY A 168 -7.94 -5.01 -8.05
CA GLY A 168 -8.91 -4.97 -6.97
C GLY A 168 -8.82 -3.75 -6.05
N TYR A 169 -7.82 -2.89 -6.19
CA TYR A 169 -7.54 -1.81 -5.24
C TYR A 169 -7.89 -0.41 -5.76
N THR A 170 -8.39 -0.30 -6.98
CA THR A 170 -8.67 1.00 -7.62
C THR A 170 -9.60 1.88 -6.79
N LEU A 171 -10.71 1.33 -6.29
CA LEU A 171 -11.67 2.11 -5.51
C LEU A 171 -11.20 2.38 -4.09
N SER A 172 -10.55 1.44 -3.39
CA SER A 172 -9.98 1.72 -2.07
C SER A 172 -8.95 2.84 -2.16
N HIS A 173 -8.07 2.81 -3.17
CA HIS A 173 -7.11 3.90 -3.42
C HIS A 173 -7.82 5.21 -3.78
N ALA A 174 -8.86 5.18 -4.62
CA ALA A 174 -9.59 6.41 -4.94
C ALA A 174 -10.25 7.03 -3.71
N TYR A 175 -10.86 6.22 -2.85
CA TYR A 175 -11.48 6.71 -1.62
C TYR A 175 -10.43 7.22 -0.62
N GLY A 176 -9.33 6.49 -0.40
CA GLY A 176 -8.23 6.96 0.43
C GLY A 176 -7.64 8.29 -0.04
N ALA A 177 -7.49 8.48 -1.35
CA ALA A 177 -6.94 9.69 -1.95
C ALA A 177 -7.82 10.94 -1.73
N VAL A 178 -9.16 10.79 -1.71
CA VAL A 178 -10.08 11.91 -1.54
C VAL A 178 -10.35 12.29 -0.09
N MET A 179 -10.06 11.42 0.87
CA MET A 179 -10.21 11.71 2.29
C MET A 179 -9.39 12.96 2.67
N ASP A 180 -10.00 13.90 3.39
CA ASP A 180 -9.43 15.19 3.80
C ASP A 180 -8.90 16.06 2.63
N ASN A 181 -9.42 15.85 1.41
CA ASN A 181 -9.09 16.64 0.25
C ASN A 181 -10.36 17.16 -0.46
N PRO A 182 -11.06 18.13 0.10
CA PRO A 182 -12.38 18.57 -0.38
C PRO A 182 -12.38 19.13 -1.80
N SER A 183 -11.22 19.43 -2.38
CA SER A 183 -11.09 19.94 -3.76
C SER A 183 -10.83 18.86 -4.81
N LEU A 184 -10.51 17.64 -4.38
CA LEU A 184 -10.03 16.58 -5.27
C LEU A 184 -11.18 15.79 -5.88
N LEU A 185 -11.15 15.64 -7.20
CA LEU A 185 -11.92 14.65 -7.95
C LEU A 185 -11.00 13.47 -8.27
N ALA A 186 -11.30 12.29 -7.78
CA ALA A 186 -10.62 11.06 -8.17
C ALA A 186 -11.46 10.32 -9.22
N VAL A 187 -11.03 10.35 -10.49
CA VAL A 187 -11.63 9.58 -11.56
C VAL A 187 -11.06 8.18 -11.52
N ALA A 188 -11.86 7.21 -11.11
CA ALA A 188 -11.45 5.83 -10.91
C ALA A 188 -11.98 4.92 -12.02
N VAL A 189 -11.13 4.54 -12.96
CA VAL A 189 -11.50 3.60 -14.03
C VAL A 189 -11.34 2.18 -13.53
N VAL A 190 -12.46 1.51 -13.30
CA VAL A 190 -12.54 0.13 -12.81
C VAL A 190 -12.69 -0.82 -13.99
N GLY A 191 -11.84 -1.83 -14.10
CA GLY A 191 -11.98 -2.89 -15.08
C GLY A 191 -13.14 -3.82 -14.74
N ASP A 192 -13.87 -4.27 -15.76
CA ASP A 192 -14.97 -5.23 -15.58
C ASP A 192 -14.48 -6.59 -15.04
N GLY A 193 -13.29 -7.02 -15.43
CA GLY A 193 -12.65 -8.19 -14.83
C GLY A 193 -12.16 -7.95 -13.41
N GLU A 194 -11.67 -6.76 -13.10
CA GLU A 194 -11.27 -6.33 -11.76
C GLU A 194 -12.46 -6.36 -10.79
N SER A 195 -13.66 -6.04 -11.27
CA SER A 195 -14.90 -6.07 -10.47
C SER A 195 -15.26 -7.46 -9.91
N GLU A 196 -14.61 -8.52 -10.40
CA GLU A 196 -14.79 -9.89 -9.88
C GLU A 196 -13.86 -10.20 -8.69
N THR A 197 -12.91 -9.32 -8.36
CA THR A 197 -12.00 -9.52 -7.22
C THR A 197 -12.71 -9.22 -5.89
N GLY A 198 -12.36 -9.95 -4.82
CA GLY A 198 -12.91 -9.72 -3.49
C GLY A 198 -12.70 -8.29 -2.97
N PRO A 199 -11.47 -7.73 -3.07
CA PRO A 199 -11.21 -6.35 -2.63
C PRO A 199 -12.09 -5.33 -3.34
N LEU A 200 -12.23 -5.40 -4.68
CA LEU A 200 -13.05 -4.43 -5.39
C LEU A 200 -14.55 -4.61 -5.10
N ALA A 201 -15.02 -5.84 -4.98
CA ALA A 201 -16.43 -6.09 -4.65
C ALA A 201 -16.83 -5.43 -3.32
N THR A 202 -15.93 -5.42 -2.34
CA THR A 202 -16.11 -4.73 -1.06
C THR A 202 -16.00 -3.20 -1.20
N SER A 203 -15.13 -2.72 -2.08
CA SER A 203 -14.83 -1.29 -2.26
C SER A 203 -16.04 -0.45 -2.71
N TRP A 204 -17.03 -1.05 -3.37
CA TRP A 204 -18.28 -0.35 -3.73
C TRP A 204 -19.04 0.20 -2.52
N GLN A 205 -18.77 -0.28 -1.30
CA GLN A 205 -19.38 0.20 -0.07
C GLN A 205 -18.70 1.44 0.50
N SER A 206 -17.49 1.77 0.06
CA SER A 206 -16.64 2.82 0.65
C SER A 206 -17.22 4.23 0.55
N ASN A 207 -18.21 4.45 -0.32
CA ASN A 207 -18.96 5.71 -0.39
C ASN A 207 -19.79 6.03 0.88
N LYS A 208 -19.85 5.10 1.85
CA LYS A 208 -20.47 5.31 3.18
C LYS A 208 -19.44 5.78 4.23
N LEU A 209 -18.17 5.91 3.84
CA LEU A 209 -17.05 6.26 4.73
C LEU A 209 -16.36 7.58 4.31
N VAL A 210 -17.02 8.36 3.47
CA VAL A 210 -16.56 9.69 3.04
C VAL A 210 -17.68 10.72 3.21
N ASN A 211 -17.28 11.94 3.54
CA ASN A 211 -18.22 13.06 3.70
C ASN A 211 -18.01 14.07 2.58
N PRO A 212 -18.98 14.30 1.70
CA PRO A 212 -18.82 15.21 0.57
C PRO A 212 -18.60 16.68 0.97
N ALA A 213 -18.82 17.07 2.23
CA ALA A 213 -18.49 18.40 2.71
C ALA A 213 -16.99 18.58 2.97
N THR A 214 -16.34 17.59 3.56
CA THR A 214 -14.94 17.65 4.04
C THR A 214 -13.95 16.86 3.21
N ASP A 215 -14.43 15.83 2.49
CA ASP A 215 -13.64 15.00 1.60
C ASP A 215 -13.86 15.40 0.14
N GLY A 216 -13.04 14.91 -0.77
CA GLY A 216 -13.25 15.01 -2.22
C GLY A 216 -14.36 14.08 -2.72
N ILE A 217 -14.40 13.87 -4.03
CA ILE A 217 -15.37 12.98 -4.67
C ILE A 217 -14.64 11.92 -5.49
N VAL A 218 -15.09 10.69 -5.39
CA VAL A 218 -14.71 9.60 -6.31
C VAL A 218 -15.77 9.51 -7.41
N LEU A 219 -15.35 9.52 -8.67
CA LEU A 219 -16.17 9.20 -9.82
C LEU A 219 -15.75 7.83 -10.38
N PRO A 220 -16.46 6.76 -10.03
CA PRO A 220 -16.19 5.45 -10.62
C PRO A 220 -16.66 5.41 -12.08
N ILE A 221 -15.79 4.89 -12.96
CA ILE A 221 -16.11 4.56 -14.34
C ILE A 221 -15.86 3.08 -14.55
N LEU A 222 -16.91 2.28 -14.59
CA LEU A 222 -16.80 0.85 -14.91
C LEU A 222 -16.57 0.69 -16.42
N HIS A 223 -15.33 0.36 -16.81
CA HIS A 223 -14.99 0.08 -18.20
C HIS A 223 -15.42 -1.35 -18.57
N LEU A 224 -16.62 -1.49 -19.08
CA LEU A 224 -17.27 -2.74 -19.41
C LEU A 224 -16.94 -3.15 -20.84
N ASN A 225 -15.75 -3.72 -21.08
CA ASN A 225 -15.31 -4.17 -22.40
C ASN A 225 -15.68 -5.64 -22.72
N GLY A 226 -16.14 -6.39 -21.72
CA GLY A 226 -16.80 -7.68 -21.88
C GLY A 226 -15.94 -8.91 -21.73
N TYR A 227 -14.60 -8.79 -21.61
CA TYR A 227 -13.70 -9.95 -21.54
C TYR A 227 -12.52 -9.74 -20.61
N LYS A 228 -12.13 -10.80 -19.94
CA LYS A 228 -10.83 -10.99 -19.26
C LYS A 228 -9.76 -11.41 -20.27
N ILE A 229 -8.72 -12.10 -19.82
CA ILE A 229 -7.65 -12.64 -20.70
C ILE A 229 -8.21 -13.63 -21.72
N ALA A 230 -9.11 -14.52 -21.29
CA ALA A 230 -9.71 -15.55 -22.13
C ALA A 230 -11.23 -15.62 -22.01
N ASN A 231 -11.77 -15.34 -20.84
CA ASN A 231 -13.20 -15.54 -20.53
C ASN A 231 -13.98 -14.22 -20.61
N PRO A 232 -15.32 -14.28 -20.84
CA PRO A 232 -16.17 -13.12 -20.61
C PRO A 232 -16.17 -12.71 -19.14
N THR A 233 -16.46 -11.43 -18.88
CA THR A 233 -16.68 -10.93 -17.54
C THR A 233 -18.13 -11.14 -17.09
N ILE A 234 -18.35 -11.31 -15.80
CA ILE A 234 -19.68 -11.56 -15.23
C ILE A 234 -20.59 -10.35 -15.49
N LEU A 235 -20.14 -9.15 -15.14
CA LEU A 235 -20.93 -7.91 -15.29
C LEU A 235 -21.31 -7.62 -16.75
N ALA A 236 -20.55 -8.09 -17.72
CA ALA A 236 -20.89 -7.93 -19.14
C ALA A 236 -21.95 -8.95 -19.63
N ARG A 237 -22.41 -9.83 -18.80
CA ARG A 237 -23.40 -10.87 -19.11
C ARG A 237 -24.69 -10.74 -18.30
N VAL A 238 -24.79 -9.70 -17.49
CA VAL A 238 -26.03 -9.30 -16.81
C VAL A 238 -26.69 -8.15 -17.58
N SER A 239 -28.00 -7.98 -17.43
CA SER A 239 -28.74 -6.91 -18.08
C SER A 239 -28.44 -5.53 -17.47
N ASP A 240 -28.69 -4.45 -18.21
CA ASP A 240 -28.53 -3.08 -17.69
C ASP A 240 -29.49 -2.83 -16.52
N GLU A 241 -30.66 -3.47 -16.49
CA GLU A 241 -31.60 -3.41 -15.37
C GLU A 241 -31.01 -4.04 -14.09
N GLU A 242 -30.33 -5.19 -14.21
CA GLU A 242 -29.65 -5.83 -13.08
C GLU A 242 -28.46 -5.01 -12.58
N LEU A 243 -27.65 -4.44 -13.50
CA LEU A 243 -26.55 -3.55 -13.15
C LEU A 243 -27.05 -2.29 -12.43
N THR A 244 -28.14 -1.69 -12.91
CA THR A 244 -28.77 -0.52 -12.28
C THR A 244 -29.13 -0.85 -10.83
N LYS A 245 -29.90 -1.93 -10.60
CA LYS A 245 -30.30 -2.36 -9.25
C LYS A 245 -29.11 -2.66 -8.34
N PHE A 246 -28.07 -3.27 -8.90
CA PHE A 246 -26.85 -3.58 -8.15
C PHE A 246 -26.15 -2.30 -7.66
N PHE A 247 -25.90 -1.35 -8.56
CA PHE A 247 -25.19 -0.11 -8.19
C PHE A 247 -26.06 0.85 -7.38
N GLU A 248 -27.35 0.93 -7.64
CA GLU A 248 -28.28 1.69 -6.77
C GLU A 248 -28.30 1.14 -5.35
N GLY A 249 -28.31 -0.18 -5.17
CA GLY A 249 -28.20 -0.84 -3.86
C GLY A 249 -26.90 -0.54 -3.14
N MET A 250 -25.82 -0.28 -3.89
CA MET A 250 -24.53 0.15 -3.36
C MET A 250 -24.45 1.67 -3.10
N GLY A 251 -25.49 2.44 -3.42
CA GLY A 251 -25.55 3.89 -3.18
C GLY A 251 -24.99 4.74 -4.31
N TYR A 252 -24.99 4.22 -5.53
CA TYR A 252 -24.62 4.93 -6.74
C TYR A 252 -25.83 5.24 -7.61
N LYS A 253 -25.66 6.22 -8.52
CA LYS A 253 -26.56 6.52 -9.62
C LYS A 253 -25.84 6.18 -10.91
N PRO A 254 -26.08 5.00 -11.52
CA PRO A 254 -25.37 4.58 -12.72
C PRO A 254 -25.89 5.28 -13.97
N HIS A 255 -24.98 5.84 -14.75
CA HIS A 255 -25.20 6.39 -16.08
C HIS A 255 -24.56 5.48 -17.12
N PHE A 256 -25.35 5.04 -18.12
CA PHE A 256 -24.85 4.10 -19.13
C PHE A 256 -24.39 4.86 -20.38
N PHE A 257 -23.22 4.51 -20.88
CA PHE A 257 -22.71 4.95 -22.17
C PHE A 257 -22.23 3.74 -22.98
N VAL A 258 -22.70 3.66 -24.23
CA VAL A 258 -22.38 2.56 -25.17
C VAL A 258 -21.82 3.16 -26.44
N ALA A 259 -20.65 2.68 -26.89
CA ALA A 259 -20.02 3.12 -28.14
C ALA A 259 -19.15 2.03 -28.77
N GLY A 260 -18.90 2.15 -30.08
CA GLY A 260 -17.95 1.32 -30.83
C GLY A 260 -18.50 -0.05 -31.29
N PHE A 261 -19.80 -0.32 -31.12
CA PHE A 261 -20.44 -1.55 -31.58
C PHE A 261 -21.12 -1.43 -32.94
N ASP A 262 -21.30 -0.23 -33.45
CA ASP A 262 -21.88 0.14 -34.69
C ASP A 262 -20.96 1.09 -35.49
N ASP A 263 -21.46 1.61 -36.61
CA ASP A 263 -20.75 2.52 -37.51
C ASP A 263 -21.02 4.01 -37.17
N GLU A 264 -21.31 4.33 -35.88
CA GLU A 264 -21.47 5.71 -35.42
C GLU A 264 -20.17 6.50 -35.63
N SER A 265 -20.31 7.75 -36.04
CA SER A 265 -19.13 8.62 -36.26
C SER A 265 -18.45 8.98 -34.92
N HIS A 266 -17.13 9.13 -34.91
CA HIS A 266 -16.37 9.59 -33.73
C HIS A 266 -16.92 10.91 -33.18
N ALA A 267 -17.27 11.86 -34.06
CA ALA A 267 -17.84 13.15 -33.65
C ALA A 267 -19.12 12.98 -32.84
N SER A 268 -20.04 12.10 -33.26
CA SER A 268 -21.27 11.81 -32.53
C SER A 268 -20.99 11.12 -31.19
N ILE A 269 -20.03 10.20 -31.15
CA ILE A 269 -19.62 9.51 -29.91
C ILE A 269 -19.06 10.51 -28.90
N HIS A 270 -18.15 11.40 -29.32
CA HIS A 270 -17.57 12.42 -28.48
C HIS A 270 -18.63 13.41 -27.97
N GLU A 271 -19.54 13.86 -28.83
CA GLU A 271 -20.64 14.75 -28.45
C GLU A 271 -21.54 14.13 -27.37
N ARG A 272 -21.99 12.89 -27.56
CA ARG A 272 -22.84 12.17 -26.59
C ARG A 272 -22.10 11.94 -25.26
N PHE A 273 -20.83 11.57 -25.30
CA PHE A 273 -20.08 11.35 -24.09
C PHE A 273 -19.80 12.66 -23.35
N ALA A 274 -19.46 13.72 -24.06
CA ALA A 274 -19.26 15.03 -23.46
C ALA A 274 -20.53 15.52 -22.74
N ALA A 275 -21.70 15.40 -23.40
CA ALA A 275 -22.96 15.77 -22.78
C ALA A 275 -23.27 14.95 -21.53
N LEU A 276 -23.05 13.64 -21.56
CA LEU A 276 -23.20 12.77 -20.38
C LEU A 276 -22.21 13.15 -19.28
N PHE A 277 -20.96 13.43 -19.63
CA PHE A 277 -19.91 13.71 -18.66
C PHE A 277 -20.14 15.05 -17.96
N GLU A 278 -20.62 16.08 -18.69
CA GLU A 278 -21.08 17.32 -18.09
C GLU A 278 -22.26 17.12 -17.13
N GLN A 279 -23.27 16.34 -17.54
CA GLN A 279 -24.38 16.00 -16.66
C GLN A 279 -23.90 15.34 -15.35
N VAL A 280 -23.01 14.38 -15.45
CA VAL A 280 -22.43 13.67 -14.29
C VAL A 280 -21.63 14.64 -13.41
N PHE A 281 -20.85 15.53 -13.99
CA PHE A 281 -20.08 16.51 -13.24
C PHE A 281 -20.97 17.57 -12.58
N ASP A 282 -22.03 17.99 -13.23
CA ASP A 282 -23.05 18.90 -12.67
C ASP A 282 -23.72 18.28 -11.44
N GLU A 283 -24.04 16.98 -11.48
CA GLU A 283 -24.54 16.23 -10.32
C GLU A 283 -23.53 16.22 -9.19
N ILE A 284 -22.24 16.05 -9.47
CA ILE A 284 -21.16 16.13 -8.46
C ILE A 284 -21.10 17.54 -7.86
N CYS A 285 -21.19 18.59 -8.66
CA CYS A 285 -21.20 19.98 -8.18
C CYS A 285 -22.40 20.24 -7.23
N ASP A 286 -23.59 19.72 -7.58
CA ASP A 286 -24.78 19.83 -6.73
C ASP A 286 -24.62 19.09 -5.40
N ILE A 287 -24.02 17.90 -5.41
CA ILE A 287 -23.69 17.14 -4.21
C ILE A 287 -22.76 17.96 -3.30
N LYS A 288 -21.70 18.51 -3.86
CA LYS A 288 -20.72 19.32 -3.11
C LYS A 288 -21.38 20.58 -2.52
N ALA A 289 -22.12 21.31 -3.33
CA ALA A 289 -22.79 22.52 -2.88
C ALA A 289 -23.82 22.24 -1.78
N THR A 290 -24.62 21.20 -1.92
CA THR A 290 -25.61 20.76 -0.93
C THR A 290 -24.95 20.37 0.39
N ALA A 291 -23.92 19.51 0.33
CA ALA A 291 -23.21 19.06 1.52
C ALA A 291 -22.53 20.21 2.28
N GLN A 292 -21.89 21.13 1.55
CA GLN A 292 -21.26 22.31 2.13
C GLN A 292 -22.28 23.25 2.78
N ALA A 293 -23.46 23.44 2.16
CA ALA A 293 -24.53 24.24 2.73
C ALA A 293 -25.09 23.63 4.03
N GLN A 294 -25.33 22.32 4.04
CA GLN A 294 -25.77 21.59 5.24
C GLN A 294 -24.74 21.70 6.37
N ALA A 295 -23.47 21.46 6.07
CA ALA A 295 -22.38 21.59 7.04
C ALA A 295 -22.25 23.01 7.60
N ALA A 296 -22.36 24.04 6.75
CA ALA A 296 -22.32 25.45 7.15
C ALA A 296 -23.52 25.83 8.03
N ALA A 297 -24.68 25.19 7.82
CA ALA A 297 -25.87 25.37 8.67
C ALA A 297 -25.81 24.59 9.98
N GLY A 298 -24.79 23.76 10.20
CA GLY A 298 -24.68 22.85 11.34
C GLY A 298 -25.66 21.67 11.27
N GLU A 299 -26.18 21.40 10.08
CA GLU A 299 -27.07 20.26 9.83
C GLU A 299 -26.25 18.98 9.52
N THR A 300 -26.89 17.83 9.72
CA THR A 300 -26.29 16.55 9.29
C THR A 300 -26.23 16.52 7.77
N VAL A 301 -25.02 16.28 7.23
CA VAL A 301 -24.83 16.08 5.79
C VAL A 301 -25.52 14.78 5.40
N VAL A 302 -26.47 14.88 4.46
CA VAL A 302 -27.20 13.70 3.96
C VAL A 302 -26.39 13.03 2.87
N ARG A 303 -26.12 11.74 3.05
CA ARG A 303 -25.43 10.95 2.03
C ARG A 303 -26.17 10.96 0.70
N PRO A 304 -25.52 11.40 -0.39
CA PRO A 304 -26.14 11.38 -1.72
C PRO A 304 -26.07 9.97 -2.36
N ALA A 305 -26.84 9.78 -3.44
CA ALA A 305 -26.52 8.75 -4.42
C ALA A 305 -25.40 9.31 -5.32
N TYR A 306 -24.20 8.77 -5.23
CA TYR A 306 -23.06 9.25 -6.01
C TYR A 306 -23.17 8.83 -7.48
N PRO A 307 -22.96 9.71 -8.46
CA PRO A 307 -22.98 9.32 -9.87
C PRO A 307 -21.81 8.39 -10.18
N MET A 308 -22.03 7.46 -11.11
CA MET A 308 -21.02 6.63 -11.72
C MET A 308 -21.34 6.39 -13.19
N ILE A 309 -20.34 6.02 -14.00
CA ILE A 309 -20.53 5.73 -15.42
C ILE A 309 -20.26 4.25 -15.71
N VAL A 310 -21.21 3.58 -16.33
CA VAL A 310 -21.01 2.25 -16.95
C VAL A 310 -20.63 2.51 -18.42
N PHE A 311 -19.33 2.45 -18.69
CA PHE A 311 -18.73 2.75 -19.98
C PHE A 311 -18.53 1.46 -20.78
N ARG A 312 -19.43 1.18 -21.69
CA ARG A 312 -19.47 -0.06 -22.49
C ARG A 312 -18.86 0.17 -23.87
N THR A 313 -17.71 -0.48 -24.13
CA THR A 313 -17.03 -0.46 -25.44
C THR A 313 -16.59 -1.88 -25.85
N PRO A 314 -16.33 -2.15 -27.15
CA PRO A 314 -15.73 -3.43 -27.52
C PRO A 314 -14.30 -3.53 -26.99
N LYS A 315 -13.93 -4.71 -26.48
CA LYS A 315 -12.54 -4.97 -26.11
C LYS A 315 -11.62 -4.77 -27.32
N GLY A 316 -10.57 -3.98 -27.15
CA GLY A 316 -9.64 -3.66 -28.24
C GLY A 316 -10.22 -2.72 -29.30
N TRP A 317 -11.17 -1.88 -28.91
CA TRP A 317 -11.77 -0.88 -29.78
C TRP A 317 -10.75 -0.23 -30.74
N THR A 318 -11.12 -0.02 -31.99
CA THR A 318 -10.27 0.47 -33.09
C THR A 318 -9.17 -0.46 -33.61
N CYS A 319 -8.99 -1.67 -33.06
CA CYS A 319 -8.10 -2.64 -33.70
C CYS A 319 -8.78 -3.35 -34.88
N PRO A 320 -8.03 -4.11 -35.69
CA PRO A 320 -8.63 -4.89 -36.79
C PRO A 320 -9.78 -5.77 -36.30
N LYS A 321 -10.95 -5.66 -36.96
CA LYS A 321 -12.17 -6.40 -36.60
C LYS A 321 -11.95 -7.91 -36.66
N GLN A 322 -11.10 -8.36 -37.60
CA GLN A 322 -10.74 -9.79 -37.76
C GLN A 322 -9.26 -9.94 -38.11
N ILE A 323 -8.63 -10.99 -37.59
CA ILE A 323 -7.28 -11.43 -37.91
C ILE A 323 -7.33 -12.95 -38.14
N ASP A 324 -6.75 -13.45 -39.25
CA ASP A 324 -6.78 -14.85 -39.66
C ASP A 324 -8.21 -15.42 -39.70
N GLY A 325 -9.18 -14.64 -40.16
CA GLY A 325 -10.61 -15.03 -40.24
C GLY A 325 -11.31 -15.13 -38.89
N LYS A 326 -10.66 -14.75 -37.78
CA LYS A 326 -11.25 -14.80 -36.44
C LYS A 326 -11.57 -13.39 -35.94
N LYS A 327 -12.73 -13.24 -35.29
CA LYS A 327 -13.13 -11.99 -34.63
C LYS A 327 -12.05 -11.60 -33.60
N THR A 328 -11.54 -10.37 -33.69
CA THR A 328 -10.51 -9.82 -32.78
C THR A 328 -11.09 -8.67 -31.96
N GLU A 329 -11.49 -7.56 -32.58
CA GLU A 329 -12.20 -6.49 -31.87
C GLU A 329 -13.49 -7.03 -31.21
N GLY A 330 -13.76 -6.62 -29.98
CA GLY A 330 -14.90 -7.09 -29.21
C GLY A 330 -14.81 -8.58 -28.83
N SER A 331 -13.60 -9.13 -28.72
CA SER A 331 -13.35 -10.47 -28.22
C SER A 331 -12.11 -10.54 -27.36
N TRP A 332 -11.94 -11.61 -26.62
CA TRP A 332 -10.76 -11.86 -25.78
C TRP A 332 -9.42 -11.83 -26.56
N ARG A 333 -9.43 -12.06 -27.88
CA ARG A 333 -8.24 -12.05 -28.73
C ARG A 333 -7.57 -10.70 -28.83
N ALA A 334 -8.31 -9.62 -28.52
CA ALA A 334 -7.74 -8.27 -28.45
C ALA A 334 -7.06 -7.97 -27.10
N HIS A 335 -7.07 -8.88 -26.12
CA HIS A 335 -6.60 -8.58 -24.77
C HIS A 335 -5.14 -8.11 -24.72
N GLN A 336 -4.23 -8.84 -25.36
CA GLN A 336 -2.78 -8.53 -25.36
C GLN A 336 -2.36 -7.88 -26.68
N VAL A 337 -1.61 -8.62 -27.49
CA VAL A 337 -1.03 -8.19 -28.77
C VAL A 337 -1.82 -8.82 -29.92
N PRO A 338 -2.76 -8.12 -30.55
CA PRO A 338 -3.64 -8.71 -31.58
C PRO A 338 -2.87 -9.32 -32.77
N LEU A 339 -1.79 -8.65 -33.20
CA LEU A 339 -0.95 -9.06 -34.35
C LEU A 339 0.42 -9.60 -33.86
N ALA A 340 0.41 -10.70 -33.10
CA ALA A 340 1.62 -11.26 -32.50
C ALA A 340 2.72 -11.65 -33.50
N SER A 341 2.35 -11.94 -34.76
CA SER A 341 3.27 -12.33 -35.83
C SER A 341 3.61 -11.18 -36.81
N ALA A 342 3.35 -9.91 -36.43
CA ALA A 342 3.60 -8.76 -37.32
C ALA A 342 5.07 -8.62 -37.77
N LYS A 343 6.03 -9.10 -36.95
CA LYS A 343 7.46 -9.14 -37.32
C LYS A 343 7.76 -10.24 -38.34
N ASP A 344 7.09 -11.37 -38.23
CA ASP A 344 7.48 -12.61 -38.91
C ASP A 344 6.72 -12.83 -40.23
N THR A 345 5.44 -12.44 -40.30
CA THR A 345 4.59 -12.67 -41.45
C THR A 345 4.29 -11.38 -42.21
N HIS A 346 4.21 -11.50 -43.53
CA HIS A 346 3.89 -10.36 -44.39
C HIS A 346 2.44 -9.92 -44.20
N GLU A 347 1.53 -10.86 -43.95
CA GLU A 347 0.10 -10.57 -43.81
C GLU A 347 -0.17 -9.78 -42.53
N HIS A 348 0.32 -10.22 -41.36
CA HIS A 348 0.14 -9.47 -40.11
C HIS A 348 0.83 -8.10 -40.15
N PHE A 349 1.99 -7.99 -40.81
CA PHE A 349 2.63 -6.69 -41.02
C PHE A 349 1.79 -5.76 -41.91
N ARG A 350 1.17 -6.27 -42.99
CA ARG A 350 0.26 -5.48 -43.81
C ARG A 350 -0.91 -4.95 -42.97
N VAL A 351 -1.56 -5.80 -42.19
CA VAL A 351 -2.68 -5.43 -41.32
C VAL A 351 -2.22 -4.41 -40.26
N LEU A 352 -1.04 -4.58 -39.66
CA LEU A 352 -0.47 -3.60 -38.69
C LEU A 352 -0.28 -2.24 -39.34
N ARG A 353 0.29 -2.21 -40.59
CA ARG A 353 0.48 -0.95 -41.35
C ARG A 353 -0.83 -0.25 -41.66
N GLU A 354 -1.86 -1.00 -42.04
CA GLU A 354 -3.21 -0.47 -42.30
C GLU A 354 -3.83 0.07 -41.00
N TRP A 355 -3.68 -0.66 -39.89
CA TRP A 355 -4.18 -0.22 -38.60
C TRP A 355 -3.50 1.07 -38.11
N LEU A 356 -2.18 1.17 -38.16
CA LEU A 356 -1.45 2.41 -37.83
C LEU A 356 -1.90 3.59 -38.71
N ARG A 357 -2.07 3.36 -40.04
CA ARG A 357 -2.52 4.38 -40.96
C ARG A 357 -3.95 4.83 -40.74
N SER A 358 -4.81 4.00 -40.18
CA SER A 358 -6.19 4.37 -39.86
C SER A 358 -6.30 5.54 -38.89
N TYR A 359 -5.27 5.74 -38.03
CA TYR A 359 -5.21 6.91 -37.15
C TYR A 359 -4.76 8.20 -37.82
N LYS A 360 -4.30 8.16 -39.11
CA LYS A 360 -3.81 9.28 -39.90
C LYS A 360 -2.74 10.09 -39.17
N PRO A 361 -1.56 9.52 -38.92
CA PRO A 361 -0.51 10.17 -38.13
C PRO A 361 -0.04 11.50 -38.70
N GLU A 362 -0.22 11.76 -40.01
CA GLU A 362 0.06 13.02 -40.67
C GLU A 362 -0.85 14.18 -40.19
N GLU A 363 -2.03 13.88 -39.66
CA GLU A 363 -2.93 14.86 -39.03
C GLU A 363 -2.54 15.12 -37.56
N LEU A 364 -1.74 14.23 -36.95
CA LEU A 364 -1.41 14.22 -35.50
C LEU A 364 -0.01 14.76 -35.19
N PHE A 365 0.91 14.52 -36.13
CA PHE A 365 2.33 14.90 -36.00
C PHE A 365 2.79 15.74 -37.18
N THR A 366 3.75 16.63 -36.92
CA THR A 366 4.42 17.38 -38.01
C THR A 366 5.37 16.45 -38.77
N PRO A 367 5.86 16.88 -39.95
CA PRO A 367 6.90 16.12 -40.65
C PRO A 367 8.18 15.89 -39.85
N GLU A 368 8.47 16.73 -38.85
CA GLU A 368 9.60 16.58 -37.92
C GLU A 368 9.28 15.66 -36.72
N GLY A 369 8.04 15.19 -36.61
CA GLY A 369 7.59 14.29 -35.52
C GLY A 369 7.14 15.01 -34.26
N GLN A 370 6.90 16.31 -34.32
CA GLN A 370 6.32 17.05 -33.20
C GLN A 370 4.83 16.80 -33.12
N VAL A 371 4.29 16.71 -31.92
CA VAL A 371 2.84 16.66 -31.70
C VAL A 371 2.24 17.99 -32.20
N ARG A 372 1.22 17.94 -33.08
CA ARG A 372 0.56 19.14 -33.57
C ARG A 372 -0.19 19.85 -32.42
N PRO A 373 -0.14 21.20 -32.35
CA PRO A 373 -0.77 21.96 -31.28
C PRO A 373 -2.26 21.64 -31.09
N GLU A 374 -2.97 21.37 -32.18
CA GLU A 374 -4.41 21.08 -32.20
C GLU A 374 -4.76 19.82 -31.41
N VAL A 375 -3.83 18.89 -31.29
CA VAL A 375 -3.99 17.62 -30.52
C VAL A 375 -4.10 17.88 -29.02
N THR A 376 -3.47 18.93 -28.51
CA THR A 376 -3.35 19.20 -27.07
C THR A 376 -3.89 20.54 -26.63
N ALA A 377 -4.45 21.35 -27.57
CA ALA A 377 -4.90 22.72 -27.28
C ALA A 377 -6.00 22.84 -26.22
N PHE A 378 -6.82 21.79 -26.06
CA PHE A 378 -7.91 21.74 -25.09
C PHE A 378 -7.47 21.22 -23.70
N MET A 379 -6.24 20.71 -23.56
CA MET A 379 -5.75 20.09 -22.33
C MET A 379 -5.43 21.13 -21.25
N PRO A 380 -5.52 20.73 -19.95
CA PRO A 380 -5.14 21.62 -18.86
C PRO A 380 -3.65 21.96 -18.88
N THR A 381 -3.28 23.05 -18.22
CA THR A 381 -1.89 23.53 -18.14
C THR A 381 -1.38 23.53 -16.69
N GLY A 382 -0.06 23.65 -16.53
CA GLY A 382 0.57 23.74 -15.21
C GLY A 382 0.32 22.50 -14.36
N GLU A 383 0.02 22.70 -13.08
CA GLU A 383 -0.20 21.63 -12.08
C GLU A 383 -1.57 20.94 -12.23
N LEU A 384 -2.48 21.46 -13.06
CA LEU A 384 -3.74 20.80 -13.34
C LEU A 384 -3.62 19.66 -14.35
N ARG A 385 -2.51 19.56 -15.10
CA ARG A 385 -2.25 18.39 -15.95
C ARG A 385 -2.22 17.13 -15.12
N ILE A 386 -2.79 16.05 -15.62
CA ILE A 386 -2.88 14.77 -14.89
C ILE A 386 -1.50 14.32 -14.42
N GLY A 387 -0.48 14.37 -15.30
CA GLY A 387 0.89 13.95 -14.94
C GLY A 387 1.63 14.90 -14.00
N ALA A 388 1.20 16.18 -13.90
CA ALA A 388 1.85 17.19 -13.06
C ALA A 388 1.11 17.43 -11.72
N ASN A 389 -0.07 16.84 -11.54
CA ASN A 389 -0.88 17.09 -10.34
C ASN A 389 -0.11 16.67 -9.07
N PRO A 390 0.10 17.59 -8.11
CA PRO A 390 0.86 17.29 -6.91
C PRO A 390 0.19 16.24 -6.01
N ASN A 391 -1.13 16.06 -6.10
CA ASN A 391 -1.80 14.97 -5.38
C ASN A 391 -1.42 13.57 -5.94
N ALA A 392 -0.97 13.49 -7.19
CA ALA A 392 -0.42 12.26 -7.76
C ALA A 392 1.11 12.12 -7.54
N ASN A 393 1.70 13.03 -6.78
CA ASN A 393 3.07 12.99 -6.26
C ASN A 393 3.05 13.54 -4.83
N GLY A 394 2.41 12.79 -3.94
CA GLY A 394 1.91 13.28 -2.64
C GLY A 394 2.98 13.88 -1.73
N GLY A 395 4.24 13.46 -1.86
CA GLY A 395 5.33 14.09 -1.12
C GLY A 395 5.49 15.60 -1.39
N LYS A 396 5.01 16.11 -2.54
CA LYS A 396 5.01 17.55 -2.83
C LYS A 396 3.99 18.34 -2.00
N VAL A 397 2.97 17.67 -1.49
CA VAL A 397 1.90 18.27 -0.67
C VAL A 397 1.91 17.77 0.76
N ARG A 398 2.79 16.82 1.09
CA ARG A 398 2.96 16.28 2.43
C ARG A 398 3.31 17.37 3.42
N ARG A 399 2.68 17.31 4.58
CA ARG A 399 3.03 18.14 5.73
C ARG A 399 3.66 17.28 6.81
N GLU A 400 4.69 17.83 7.46
CA GLU A 400 5.22 17.21 8.66
C GLU A 400 4.17 17.28 9.76
N LEU A 401 4.02 16.18 10.50
CA LEU A 401 3.09 16.14 11.63
C LEU A 401 3.62 16.97 12.79
N GLU A 402 2.73 17.72 13.44
CA GLU A 402 3.01 18.31 14.73
C GLU A 402 2.89 17.22 15.80
N LEU A 403 4.01 16.79 16.35
CA LEU A 403 4.03 15.77 17.38
C LEU A 403 3.85 16.37 18.78
N PRO A 404 3.10 15.71 19.69
CA PRO A 404 3.06 16.09 21.10
C PRO A 404 4.37 15.73 21.81
N ASP A 405 4.54 16.27 23.02
CA ASP A 405 5.66 15.88 23.88
C ASP A 405 5.46 14.43 24.35
N ILE A 406 6.35 13.57 23.96
CA ILE A 406 6.33 12.15 24.28
C ILE A 406 6.38 11.88 25.79
N HIS A 407 7.10 12.73 26.56
CA HIS A 407 7.23 12.57 28.00
C HIS A 407 5.91 12.82 28.78
N ALA A 408 4.90 13.43 28.12
CA ALA A 408 3.57 13.57 28.70
C ALA A 408 2.86 12.20 28.88
N HIS A 409 3.29 11.17 28.17
CA HIS A 409 2.74 9.82 28.20
C HIS A 409 3.70 8.80 28.85
N GLU A 410 4.85 9.25 29.36
CA GLU A 410 5.89 8.40 29.94
C GLU A 410 5.40 7.64 31.16
N ILE A 411 5.64 6.34 31.19
CA ILE A 411 5.49 5.53 32.40
C ILE A 411 6.69 5.78 33.31
N PRO A 412 6.50 6.13 34.60
CA PRO A 412 7.54 6.73 35.43
C PRO A 412 8.56 5.70 36.00
N VAL A 413 9.25 4.96 35.16
CA VAL A 413 10.26 3.96 35.54
C VAL A 413 11.41 4.56 36.33
N ALA A 414 11.92 5.75 35.93
CA ALA A 414 13.04 6.42 36.59
C ALA A 414 12.88 6.60 38.12
N SER A 415 11.63 6.76 38.58
CA SER A 415 11.32 6.95 40.02
C SER A 415 10.87 5.68 40.72
N LYS A 416 10.64 4.58 40.00
CA LYS A 416 10.02 3.34 40.52
C LYS A 416 10.89 2.11 40.34
N GLY A 417 11.85 2.14 39.44
CA GLY A 417 12.71 1.02 39.06
C GLY A 417 12.23 0.28 37.83
N HIS A 418 13.15 -0.46 37.21
CA HIS A 418 12.86 -1.31 36.04
C HIS A 418 11.83 -2.38 36.41
N GLY A 419 10.94 -2.69 35.48
CA GLY A 419 9.85 -3.65 35.70
C GLY A 419 8.68 -3.12 36.52
N TRP A 420 8.59 -1.81 36.77
CA TRP A 420 7.50 -1.25 37.55
C TRP A 420 6.20 -1.14 36.75
N GLY A 421 5.10 -1.37 37.48
CA GLY A 421 3.78 -1.13 36.99
C GLY A 421 3.20 -2.30 36.18
N SER A 422 2.02 -2.06 35.66
CA SER A 422 1.29 -2.99 34.77
C SER A 422 0.55 -2.15 33.76
N THR A 423 1.11 -2.03 32.55
CA THR A 423 0.65 -1.08 31.53
C THR A 423 0.52 -1.79 30.19
N GLU A 424 -0.58 -1.51 29.48
CA GLU A 424 -0.78 -1.99 28.10
C GLU A 424 0.03 -1.09 27.13
N ALA A 425 1.09 -1.59 26.54
CA ALA A 425 1.96 -0.81 25.65
C ALA A 425 1.18 -0.22 24.45
N ALA A 426 0.30 -1.01 23.83
CA ALA A 426 -0.55 -0.55 22.75
C ALA A 426 -1.54 0.56 23.16
N ARG A 427 -1.99 0.57 24.45
CA ARG A 427 -2.85 1.66 24.96
C ARG A 427 -2.07 2.97 25.05
N VAL A 428 -0.84 2.93 25.54
CA VAL A 428 0.02 4.12 25.62
C VAL A 428 0.37 4.64 24.22
N PHE A 429 0.68 3.75 23.28
CA PHE A 429 0.80 4.08 21.87
C PHE A 429 -0.46 4.79 21.34
N GLY A 430 -1.65 4.24 21.66
CA GLY A 430 -2.94 4.79 21.24
C GLY A 430 -3.27 6.15 21.86
N GLU A 431 -2.89 6.39 23.10
CA GLU A 431 -3.05 7.69 23.78
C GLU A 431 -2.18 8.76 23.11
N TYR A 432 -0.92 8.44 22.80
CA TYR A 432 -0.03 9.32 22.03
C TYR A 432 -0.56 9.57 20.61
N THR A 433 -1.04 8.52 19.94
CA THR A 433 -1.65 8.64 18.61
C THR A 433 -2.89 9.55 18.62
N ALA A 434 -3.71 9.52 19.68
CA ALA A 434 -4.84 10.42 19.82
C ALA A 434 -4.42 11.89 19.92
N ASP A 435 -3.33 12.20 20.62
CA ASP A 435 -2.79 13.55 20.71
C ASP A 435 -2.12 13.99 19.38
N VAL A 436 -1.47 13.07 18.65
CA VAL A 436 -1.00 13.34 17.27
C VAL A 436 -2.19 13.69 16.37
N LEU A 437 -3.26 12.91 16.41
CA LEU A 437 -4.48 13.17 15.66
C LEU A 437 -5.07 14.54 16.01
N ALA A 438 -5.15 14.88 17.31
CA ALA A 438 -5.72 16.15 17.76
C ALA A 438 -4.99 17.38 17.17
N LYS A 439 -3.69 17.26 16.94
CA LYS A 439 -2.87 18.32 16.35
C LYS A 439 -2.89 18.36 14.82
N ASN A 440 -3.30 17.23 14.18
CA ASN A 440 -3.19 17.05 12.73
C ASN A 440 -4.51 16.58 12.08
N MET A 441 -5.64 17.16 12.49
CA MET A 441 -6.99 16.73 12.08
C MET A 441 -7.25 16.71 10.57
N ASP A 442 -6.51 17.48 9.78
CA ASP A 442 -6.65 17.56 8.32
C ASP A 442 -5.68 16.64 7.55
N ASP A 443 -4.73 16.03 8.25
CA ASP A 443 -3.61 15.32 7.62
C ASP A 443 -3.33 13.94 8.25
N PHE A 444 -4.17 13.51 9.22
CA PHE A 444 -3.98 12.23 9.91
C PHE A 444 -5.30 11.47 10.13
N ARG A 445 -5.31 10.17 9.82
CA ARG A 445 -6.43 9.26 10.08
C ARG A 445 -5.96 7.93 10.68
N ILE A 446 -6.90 7.27 11.38
CA ILE A 446 -6.76 5.91 11.89
C ILE A 446 -7.67 5.01 11.07
N PHE A 447 -7.15 3.86 10.64
CA PHE A 447 -7.88 2.85 9.87
C PHE A 447 -7.88 1.53 10.62
N GLY A 448 -8.97 0.77 10.55
CA GLY A 448 -9.06 -0.53 11.20
C GLY A 448 -10.27 -1.35 10.74
N PRO A 449 -10.18 -2.69 10.75
CA PRO A 449 -11.29 -3.58 10.38
C PRO A 449 -12.22 -3.83 11.58
N ASP A 450 -12.87 -2.77 12.12
CA ASP A 450 -13.67 -2.79 13.36
C ASP A 450 -12.88 -3.16 14.64
N GLU A 451 -11.57 -2.89 14.63
CA GLU A 451 -10.66 -3.35 15.67
C GLU A 451 -9.94 -2.22 16.41
N THR A 452 -10.30 -0.97 16.20
CA THR A 452 -9.65 0.20 16.82
C THR A 452 -9.59 0.10 18.34
N ALA A 453 -10.71 -0.23 19.00
CA ALA A 453 -10.76 -0.39 20.46
C ALA A 453 -10.05 -1.67 20.92
N SER A 454 -10.22 -2.76 20.18
CA SER A 454 -9.58 -4.06 20.47
C SER A 454 -8.05 -3.97 20.37
N ASN A 455 -7.53 -3.11 19.48
CA ASN A 455 -6.11 -2.80 19.33
C ASN A 455 -5.64 -1.61 20.18
N ARG A 456 -6.43 -1.16 21.14
CA ARG A 456 -6.10 -0.12 22.14
C ARG A 456 -5.96 1.30 21.59
N LEU A 457 -6.54 1.60 20.43
CA LEU A 457 -6.55 2.95 19.85
C LEU A 457 -7.80 3.77 20.23
N GLN A 458 -8.65 3.30 21.13
CA GLN A 458 -9.90 3.96 21.52
C GLN A 458 -9.72 5.34 22.16
N ALA A 459 -8.51 5.73 22.57
CA ALA A 459 -8.23 7.09 23.05
C ALA A 459 -8.58 8.15 21.98
N ALA A 460 -8.48 7.79 20.69
CA ALA A 460 -8.88 8.63 19.57
C ALA A 460 -10.34 9.09 19.65
N TYR A 461 -11.25 8.31 20.27
CA TYR A 461 -12.66 8.68 20.40
C TYR A 461 -12.92 9.87 21.33
N LYS A 462 -11.92 10.28 22.12
CA LYS A 462 -11.97 11.54 22.89
C LYS A 462 -11.72 12.78 22.03
N VAL A 463 -11.06 12.58 20.88
CA VAL A 463 -10.66 13.64 19.95
C VAL A 463 -11.61 13.71 18.76
N THR A 464 -12.03 12.56 18.26
CA THR A 464 -12.83 12.41 17.05
C THR A 464 -13.82 11.25 17.21
N LYS A 465 -14.55 10.95 16.14
CA LYS A 465 -15.44 9.79 16.07
C LYS A 465 -15.07 8.91 14.88
N LYS A 466 -15.74 7.77 14.75
CA LYS A 466 -15.70 6.93 13.57
C LYS A 466 -16.42 7.64 12.42
N GLN A 467 -15.79 7.64 11.25
CA GLN A 467 -16.40 8.13 10.02
C GLN A 467 -17.55 7.22 9.60
N TRP A 468 -18.76 7.76 9.54
CA TRP A 468 -19.93 7.00 9.16
C TRP A 468 -20.95 7.87 8.44
N ASP A 469 -21.29 7.52 7.20
CA ASP A 469 -22.27 8.21 6.37
C ASP A 469 -23.37 7.26 5.84
N ALA A 470 -23.53 6.11 6.51
CA ALA A 470 -24.66 5.20 6.29
C ALA A 470 -25.85 5.57 7.18
N GLY A 471 -26.89 4.72 7.22
CA GLY A 471 -28.03 4.94 8.12
C GLY A 471 -27.69 4.71 9.58
N PHE A 472 -28.47 5.33 10.47
CA PHE A 472 -28.40 5.17 11.93
C PHE A 472 -29.69 4.55 12.45
N TYR A 473 -29.58 3.71 13.47
CA TYR A 473 -30.70 3.17 14.23
C TYR A 473 -30.65 3.70 15.67
N GLU A 474 -31.79 3.66 16.37
CA GLU A 474 -31.93 4.20 17.72
C GLU A 474 -30.98 3.54 18.73
N ASP A 475 -30.74 2.23 18.54
CA ASP A 475 -29.86 1.45 19.42
C ASP A 475 -28.36 1.47 19.02
N ASP A 476 -28.00 2.15 17.94
CA ASP A 476 -26.60 2.31 17.57
C ASP A 476 -25.88 3.22 18.57
N ALA A 477 -24.59 3.02 18.77
CA ALA A 477 -23.72 3.92 19.54
C ALA A 477 -23.36 5.19 18.75
N ASN A 478 -24.31 5.71 17.95
CA ASN A 478 -24.11 6.80 17.01
C ASN A 478 -23.80 8.14 17.68
N ASP A 479 -24.42 8.43 18.82
CA ASP A 479 -24.20 9.68 19.54
C ASP A 479 -22.83 9.76 20.18
N GLU A 480 -22.24 8.61 20.52
CA GLU A 480 -20.96 8.52 21.19
C GLU A 480 -19.79 8.26 20.23
N LEU A 481 -19.98 7.38 19.23
CA LEU A 481 -18.86 6.84 18.44
C LEU A 481 -18.96 7.13 16.93
N LEU A 482 -20.14 7.37 16.35
CA LEU A 482 -20.33 7.54 14.92
C LEU A 482 -20.60 9.00 14.55
N ALA A 483 -20.02 9.46 13.46
CA ALA A 483 -20.27 10.78 12.89
C ALA A 483 -19.87 10.87 11.42
N GLY A 484 -20.53 11.73 10.65
CA GLY A 484 -20.20 11.98 9.25
C GLY A 484 -18.84 12.68 9.01
N SER A 485 -18.15 13.12 10.07
CA SER A 485 -16.87 13.83 9.97
C SER A 485 -15.79 13.25 10.88
N GLY A 486 -15.89 11.95 11.22
CA GLY A 486 -14.92 11.25 12.03
C GLY A 486 -13.58 11.07 11.31
N LYS A 487 -12.51 10.81 12.08
CA LYS A 487 -11.15 10.52 11.54
C LYS A 487 -10.71 9.08 11.78
N VAL A 488 -11.53 8.28 12.43
CA VAL A 488 -11.35 6.83 12.51
C VAL A 488 -12.23 6.20 11.43
N VAL A 489 -11.63 5.47 10.52
CA VAL A 489 -12.32 4.80 9.40
C VAL A 489 -12.29 3.30 9.65
N GLU A 490 -13.45 2.71 9.83
CA GLU A 490 -13.59 1.28 10.06
C GLU A 490 -14.45 0.62 8.98
N GLN A 491 -13.88 -0.41 8.38
CA GLN A 491 -14.58 -1.34 7.51
C GLN A 491 -14.00 -2.72 7.76
N LEU A 492 -14.84 -3.71 8.04
CA LEU A 492 -14.39 -5.08 8.33
C LEU A 492 -13.83 -5.74 7.07
N SER A 493 -12.69 -5.22 6.64
CA SER A 493 -11.91 -5.65 5.50
C SER A 493 -10.50 -5.03 5.57
N GLU A 494 -9.52 -5.83 5.82
CA GLU A 494 -8.10 -5.45 5.85
C GLU A 494 -7.67 -4.84 4.51
N HIS A 495 -8.15 -5.38 3.39
CA HIS A 495 -7.90 -4.82 2.05
C HIS A 495 -8.35 -3.37 1.91
N GLN A 496 -9.51 -3.02 2.51
CA GLN A 496 -9.99 -1.64 2.44
C GLN A 496 -9.16 -0.72 3.34
N CYS A 497 -8.89 -1.15 4.55
CA CYS A 497 -8.14 -0.36 5.53
C CYS A 497 -6.72 -0.06 5.05
N GLU A 498 -6.04 -1.06 4.52
CA GLU A 498 -4.70 -0.90 3.95
C GLU A 498 -4.74 -0.01 2.71
N GLY A 499 -5.63 -0.30 1.74
CA GLY A 499 -5.74 0.47 0.51
C GLY A 499 -6.16 1.93 0.74
N PHE A 500 -6.99 2.22 1.76
CA PHE A 500 -7.27 3.60 2.17
C PHE A 500 -6.02 4.30 2.69
N LEU A 501 -5.27 3.65 3.60
CA LEU A 501 -4.05 4.25 4.15
C LEU A 501 -2.98 4.39 3.06
N GLU A 502 -2.78 3.41 2.21
CA GLU A 502 -1.82 3.47 1.10
C GLU A 502 -2.06 4.70 0.23
N ALA A 503 -3.30 4.88 -0.26
CA ALA A 503 -3.62 6.04 -1.10
C ALA A 503 -3.59 7.35 -0.32
N TYR A 504 -3.91 7.34 0.96
CA TYR A 504 -3.85 8.49 1.84
C TYR A 504 -2.40 9.01 1.99
N VAL A 505 -1.43 8.10 2.17
CA VAL A 505 0.00 8.49 2.21
C VAL A 505 0.53 8.83 0.82
N LEU A 506 0.12 8.13 -0.23
CA LEU A 506 0.49 8.42 -1.62
C LEU A 506 0.01 9.80 -2.11
N THR A 507 -1.02 10.36 -1.46
CA THR A 507 -1.55 11.70 -1.74
C THR A 507 -1.15 12.74 -0.69
N GLY A 508 -0.14 12.45 0.13
CA GLY A 508 0.57 13.43 0.95
C GLY A 508 0.08 13.59 2.39
N ARG A 509 -0.64 12.61 2.91
CA ARG A 509 -1.13 12.58 4.29
C ARG A 509 -0.45 11.50 5.11
N SER A 510 -0.84 11.33 6.37
CA SER A 510 -0.24 10.37 7.29
C SER A 510 -1.32 9.63 8.07
N GLY A 511 -1.00 8.45 8.56
CA GLY A 511 -1.96 7.67 9.35
C GLY A 511 -1.36 6.40 9.92
N VAL A 512 -2.22 5.63 10.55
CA VAL A 512 -1.92 4.29 11.05
C VAL A 512 -3.10 3.36 10.78
N TRP A 513 -2.79 2.16 10.38
CA TRP A 513 -3.74 1.06 10.28
C TRP A 513 -3.43 0.01 11.36
N SER A 514 -4.45 -0.48 12.05
CA SER A 514 -4.30 -1.54 13.03
C SER A 514 -5.03 -2.80 12.61
N SER A 515 -4.42 -3.95 12.85
CA SER A 515 -5.00 -5.28 12.61
C SER A 515 -4.51 -6.30 13.64
N TYR A 516 -5.12 -7.47 13.67
CA TYR A 516 -4.58 -8.63 14.35
C TYR A 516 -3.40 -9.19 13.56
N GLU A 517 -2.39 -9.67 14.26
CA GLU A 517 -1.17 -10.18 13.63
C GLU A 517 -1.46 -11.32 12.64
N SER A 518 -2.35 -12.24 13.00
CA SER A 518 -2.73 -13.36 12.13
C SER A 518 -3.57 -12.93 10.91
N PHE A 519 -4.29 -11.81 10.98
CA PHE A 519 -5.19 -11.38 9.90
C PHE A 519 -4.53 -10.40 8.93
N VAL A 520 -3.40 -9.80 9.29
CA VAL A 520 -2.65 -8.94 8.37
C VAL A 520 -2.22 -9.68 7.10
N HIS A 521 -2.10 -11.00 7.14
CA HIS A 521 -1.83 -11.85 5.97
C HIS A 521 -2.85 -11.73 4.85
N VAL A 522 -4.07 -11.26 5.13
CA VAL A 522 -5.07 -10.95 4.10
C VAL A 522 -4.54 -9.94 3.08
N VAL A 523 -3.63 -9.05 3.48
CA VAL A 523 -3.04 -7.99 2.63
C VAL A 523 -1.57 -8.21 2.26
N ASP A 524 -1.03 -9.40 2.45
CA ASP A 524 0.37 -9.71 2.07
C ASP A 524 0.72 -9.20 0.68
N SER A 525 -0.17 -9.40 -0.28
CA SER A 525 0.03 -9.01 -1.65
C SER A 525 -0.02 -7.50 -1.87
N MET A 526 -0.94 -6.79 -1.22
CA MET A 526 -1.03 -5.31 -1.28
C MET A 526 0.21 -4.66 -0.69
N VAL A 527 0.59 -5.04 0.53
CA VAL A 527 1.80 -4.53 1.18
C VAL A 527 3.05 -4.82 0.33
N ASN A 528 3.13 -6.00 -0.29
CA ASN A 528 4.21 -6.34 -1.21
C ASN A 528 4.22 -5.41 -2.45
N GLN A 529 3.06 -5.04 -3.00
CA GLN A 529 2.98 -4.08 -4.12
C GLN A 529 3.43 -2.69 -3.68
N HIS A 530 3.00 -2.22 -2.51
CA HIS A 530 3.46 -0.95 -1.96
C HIS A 530 4.98 -0.93 -1.73
N CYS A 531 5.54 -2.01 -1.18
CA CYS A 531 7.00 -2.16 -1.06
C CYS A 531 7.71 -2.04 -2.41
N LYS A 532 7.18 -2.69 -3.46
CA LYS A 532 7.76 -2.59 -4.82
C LYS A 532 7.66 -1.17 -5.40
N TRP A 533 6.54 -0.48 -5.14
CA TRP A 533 6.37 0.92 -5.48
C TRP A 533 7.44 1.79 -4.83
N LEU A 534 7.65 1.64 -3.51
CA LEU A 534 8.67 2.36 -2.76
C LEU A 534 10.09 2.00 -3.26
N GLU A 535 10.37 0.73 -3.50
CA GLU A 535 11.67 0.28 -4.00
C GLU A 535 12.01 0.91 -5.36
N ALA A 536 11.07 0.85 -6.32
CA ALA A 536 11.23 1.51 -7.63
C ALA A 536 11.43 3.02 -7.48
N THR A 537 10.65 3.66 -6.60
CA THR A 537 10.74 5.10 -6.34
C THR A 537 12.11 5.49 -5.80
N LYS A 538 12.63 4.78 -4.82
CA LYS A 538 13.96 5.07 -4.23
C LYS A 538 15.12 4.79 -5.17
N ARG A 539 15.04 3.73 -5.98
CA ARG A 539 16.15 3.33 -6.86
C ARG A 539 16.21 4.13 -8.16
N GLU A 540 15.06 4.42 -8.77
CA GLU A 540 15.01 4.77 -10.18
C GLU A 540 14.25 6.05 -10.49
N ILE A 541 13.50 6.61 -9.53
CA ILE A 541 12.54 7.69 -9.80
C ILE A 541 12.80 8.94 -8.96
N PRO A 542 13.84 9.73 -9.29
CA PRO A 542 14.28 10.85 -8.46
C PRO A 542 13.31 12.06 -8.45
N TRP A 543 12.30 12.08 -9.32
CA TRP A 543 11.33 13.16 -9.39
C TRP A 543 10.14 12.99 -8.44
N ARG A 544 9.96 11.79 -7.85
CA ARG A 544 8.94 11.58 -6.81
C ARG A 544 9.45 12.09 -5.47
N ALA A 545 8.62 12.91 -4.83
CA ALA A 545 8.92 13.42 -3.50
C ALA A 545 8.55 12.39 -2.42
N PRO A 546 9.30 12.35 -1.28
CA PRO A 546 9.08 11.38 -0.21
C PRO A 546 7.67 11.47 0.40
N ILE A 547 6.99 10.34 0.51
CA ILE A 547 5.67 10.20 1.15
C ILE A 547 5.82 9.75 2.61
N SER A 548 4.76 9.90 3.42
CA SER A 548 4.75 9.38 4.80
C SER A 548 4.84 7.86 4.82
N GLY A 549 5.40 7.30 5.90
CA GLY A 549 5.46 5.86 6.10
C GLY A 549 4.07 5.22 6.18
N LEU A 550 3.93 4.00 5.64
CA LEU A 550 2.77 3.14 5.82
C LEU A 550 2.91 2.44 7.18
N ASN A 551 2.13 2.86 8.18
CA ASN A 551 2.27 2.39 9.55
C ASN A 551 1.23 1.33 9.86
N ILE A 552 1.67 0.13 10.23
CA ILE A 552 0.84 -1.05 10.55
C ILE A 552 1.06 -1.42 12.02
N LEU A 553 0.03 -1.25 12.85
CA LEU A 553 0.06 -1.64 14.28
C LEU A 553 -0.58 -3.02 14.46
N LEU A 554 0.21 -3.97 14.92
CA LEU A 554 -0.18 -5.36 15.18
C LEU A 554 -0.17 -5.62 16.69
N SER A 555 -1.27 -5.30 17.36
CA SER A 555 -1.32 -5.35 18.81
C SER A 555 -2.03 -6.59 19.40
N SER A 556 -2.81 -7.27 18.58
CA SER A 556 -3.41 -8.57 18.89
C SER A 556 -2.50 -9.68 18.39
N HIS A 557 -1.32 -9.77 18.98
CA HIS A 557 -0.27 -10.67 18.53
C HIS A 557 -0.38 -12.09 19.11
N VAL A 558 0.37 -13.02 18.53
CA VAL A 558 0.25 -14.47 18.75
C VAL A 558 0.21 -14.86 20.23
N TRP A 559 1.09 -14.31 21.08
CA TRP A 559 1.22 -14.69 22.51
C TRP A 559 0.05 -14.25 23.40
N ARG A 560 -0.89 -13.49 22.85
CA ARG A 560 -2.08 -13.00 23.55
C ARG A 560 -3.38 -13.48 22.91
N GLN A 561 -3.29 -14.56 22.10
CA GLN A 561 -4.43 -15.21 21.45
C GLN A 561 -4.66 -16.64 21.97
N ASP A 562 -4.26 -16.88 23.22
CA ASP A 562 -4.42 -18.14 23.94
C ASP A 562 -5.87 -18.66 23.95
N HIS A 563 -6.83 -17.75 24.15
CA HIS A 563 -8.25 -18.05 24.23
C HIS A 563 -8.96 -18.25 22.88
N ASN A 564 -8.41 -17.73 21.80
CA ASN A 564 -9.01 -17.79 20.46
C ASN A 564 -8.58 -19.04 19.66
N GLY A 565 -7.52 -19.72 20.07
CA GLY A 565 -6.99 -20.91 19.41
C GLY A 565 -6.28 -20.59 18.08
N PHE A 566 -5.98 -21.62 17.31
CA PHE A 566 -5.09 -21.58 16.15
C PHE A 566 -5.46 -20.55 15.08
N SER A 567 -6.73 -20.23 14.90
CA SER A 567 -7.18 -19.30 13.85
C SER A 567 -6.69 -17.84 14.04
N HIS A 568 -6.25 -17.50 15.26
CA HIS A 568 -5.73 -16.19 15.62
C HIS A 568 -4.23 -16.19 15.93
N GLN A 569 -3.55 -17.30 15.65
CA GLN A 569 -2.18 -17.56 16.08
C GLN A 569 -1.27 -17.76 14.85
N ASP A 570 -0.86 -16.68 14.19
CA ASP A 570 0.09 -16.70 13.08
C ASP A 570 0.97 -15.43 13.11
N PRO A 571 2.25 -15.55 13.49
CA PRO A 571 3.19 -14.42 13.50
C PRO A 571 4.05 -14.32 12.22
N GLY A 572 3.62 -14.91 11.10
CA GLY A 572 4.43 -15.07 9.90
C GLY A 572 4.57 -13.83 9.02
N PHE A 573 3.81 -12.76 9.25
CA PHE A 573 3.87 -11.55 8.42
C PHE A 573 5.27 -10.95 8.29
N ILE A 574 6.09 -11.06 9.34
CA ILE A 574 7.48 -10.59 9.29
C ILE A 574 8.30 -11.28 8.19
N ASP A 575 8.04 -12.55 7.87
CA ASP A 575 8.77 -13.27 6.82
C ASP A 575 8.53 -12.70 5.42
N LEU A 576 7.36 -12.10 5.15
CA LEU A 576 7.09 -11.33 3.95
C LEU A 576 7.99 -10.10 3.90
N LEU A 577 8.04 -9.34 4.97
CA LEU A 577 8.80 -8.08 5.05
C LEU A 577 10.30 -8.31 4.91
N LEU A 578 10.83 -9.41 5.45
CA LEU A 578 12.25 -9.76 5.30
C LEU A 578 12.71 -9.91 3.85
N ASN A 579 11.82 -10.27 2.93
CA ASN A 579 12.13 -10.34 1.50
C ASN A 579 12.31 -8.95 0.87
N LYS A 580 11.93 -7.89 1.60
CA LYS A 580 12.06 -6.48 1.22
C LYS A 580 13.12 -5.73 2.02
N ALA A 581 13.71 -6.38 3.02
CA ALA A 581 14.80 -5.83 3.81
C ALA A 581 16.11 -5.86 2.99
N ASN A 582 16.42 -4.76 2.36
CA ASN A 582 17.59 -4.58 1.50
C ASN A 582 18.14 -3.15 1.60
N ASP A 583 19.06 -2.79 0.73
CA ASP A 583 19.71 -1.48 0.65
C ASP A 583 18.78 -0.29 0.32
N THR A 584 17.50 -0.53 0.06
CA THR A 584 16.51 0.56 -0.14
C THR A 584 15.87 1.06 1.15
N HIS A 585 15.94 0.30 2.23
CA HIS A 585 15.37 0.66 3.53
C HIS A 585 13.90 1.04 3.47
N ILE A 586 13.12 0.23 2.78
CA ILE A 586 11.68 0.44 2.60
C ILE A 586 10.83 -0.30 3.61
N VAL A 587 11.42 -1.08 4.51
CA VAL A 587 10.70 -1.79 5.57
C VAL A 587 11.42 -1.62 6.89
N ASN A 588 10.63 -1.54 7.97
CA ASN A 588 11.08 -1.59 9.36
C ASN A 588 10.18 -2.54 10.13
N ALA A 589 10.75 -3.24 11.12
CA ALA A 589 10.02 -4.18 11.95
C ALA A 589 10.39 -3.96 13.42
N TYR A 590 9.47 -3.35 14.16
CA TYR A 590 9.67 -2.94 15.54
C TYR A 590 8.93 -3.86 16.52
N TYR A 591 9.65 -4.31 17.52
CA TYR A 591 9.17 -5.17 18.60
C TYR A 591 9.38 -4.48 19.96
N PRO A 592 8.54 -3.48 20.33
CA PRO A 592 8.66 -2.82 21.62
C PRO A 592 8.53 -3.82 22.77
N ALA A 593 9.52 -3.83 23.68
CA ALA A 593 9.48 -4.70 24.85
C ALA A 593 8.53 -4.18 25.94
N ASP A 594 8.25 -2.87 25.94
CA ASP A 594 7.42 -2.20 26.94
C ASP A 594 6.69 -0.95 26.41
N ALA A 595 5.96 -0.28 27.29
CA ALA A 595 5.16 0.89 26.96
C ALA A 595 5.98 2.12 26.55
N ASN A 596 7.12 2.39 27.19
CA ASN A 596 7.96 3.54 26.85
C ASN A 596 8.74 3.32 25.55
N MET A 597 9.10 2.08 25.25
CA MET A 597 9.63 1.74 23.94
C MET A 597 8.55 1.88 22.85
N ALA A 598 7.29 1.48 23.13
CA ALA A 598 6.19 1.69 22.20
C ALA A 598 5.95 3.18 21.88
N LEU A 599 6.11 4.08 22.86
CA LEU A 599 6.09 5.53 22.65
C LEU A 599 7.22 6.00 21.75
N ALA A 600 8.46 5.57 22.00
CA ALA A 600 9.62 5.92 21.18
C ALA A 600 9.44 5.47 19.73
N VAL A 601 8.89 4.27 19.52
CA VAL A 601 8.55 3.74 18.19
C VAL A 601 7.45 4.58 17.54
N ALA A 602 6.38 4.96 18.28
CA ALA A 602 5.30 5.80 17.75
C ALA A 602 5.83 7.15 17.23
N GLU A 603 6.67 7.85 18.02
CA GLU A 603 7.29 9.10 17.60
C GLU A 603 8.11 8.91 16.30
N ARG A 604 8.91 7.84 16.22
CA ARG A 604 9.75 7.53 15.06
C ARG A 604 8.94 7.25 13.79
N VAL A 605 7.92 6.38 13.88
CA VAL A 605 7.17 5.96 12.69
C VAL A 605 6.33 7.09 12.11
N TYR A 606 5.82 8.01 12.94
CA TYR A 606 5.07 9.18 12.48
C TYR A 606 5.94 10.25 11.80
N GLN A 607 7.25 10.19 11.95
CA GLN A 607 8.21 11.04 11.23
C GLN A 607 8.81 10.35 9.99
N SER A 608 8.62 9.05 9.86
CA SER A 608 9.26 8.26 8.79
C SER A 608 8.67 8.55 7.41
N THR A 609 9.48 8.34 6.38
CA THR A 609 9.09 8.50 4.98
C THR A 609 9.58 7.32 4.13
N ASP A 610 8.84 7.05 3.05
CA ASP A 610 9.17 6.05 2.02
C ASP A 610 9.47 4.66 2.60
N CYS A 611 8.69 4.24 3.59
CA CYS A 611 8.85 2.93 4.20
C CYS A 611 7.51 2.36 4.68
N VAL A 612 7.50 1.06 4.89
CA VAL A 612 6.47 0.32 5.62
C VAL A 612 7.00 0.04 7.03
N ASN A 613 6.26 0.43 8.05
CA ASN A 613 6.58 0.16 9.45
C ASN A 613 5.61 -0.88 10.00
N ALA A 614 6.10 -2.06 10.34
CA ALA A 614 5.36 -3.06 11.10
C ALA A 614 5.72 -2.96 12.58
N ILE A 615 4.70 -2.80 13.44
CA ILE A 615 4.86 -2.54 14.87
C ILE A 615 4.13 -3.64 15.63
N PHE A 616 4.88 -4.55 16.24
CA PHE A 616 4.36 -5.70 17.00
C PHE A 616 4.33 -5.32 18.48
N CYS A 617 3.19 -4.84 18.98
CA CYS A 617 3.06 -4.14 20.26
C CYS A 617 1.98 -4.78 21.14
N GLY A 618 2.33 -5.24 22.33
CA GLY A 618 1.41 -5.93 23.24
C GLY A 618 0.24 -5.06 23.74
N LYS A 619 -0.96 -5.64 23.77
CA LYS A 619 -2.19 -5.00 24.25
C LYS A 619 -2.64 -5.45 25.65
N GLN A 620 -1.89 -6.35 26.27
CA GLN A 620 -2.17 -6.80 27.63
C GLN A 620 -1.26 -6.07 28.63
N PRO A 621 -1.69 -5.94 29.91
CA PRO A 621 -0.88 -5.35 30.94
C PRO A 621 0.45 -6.09 31.12
N ALA A 622 1.56 -5.33 31.11
CA ALA A 622 2.90 -5.84 31.32
C ALA A 622 3.77 -4.79 32.05
N PRO A 623 4.85 -5.19 32.72
CA PRO A 623 5.80 -4.26 33.32
C PRO A 623 6.45 -3.34 32.28
N THR A 624 6.87 -2.15 32.72
CA THR A 624 7.68 -1.23 31.90
C THR A 624 9.11 -1.23 32.42
N PHE A 625 10.09 -1.38 31.53
CA PHE A 625 11.48 -1.63 31.89
C PHE A 625 12.39 -0.43 31.73
N GLN A 626 12.10 0.47 30.78
CA GLN A 626 12.95 1.59 30.41
C GLN A 626 12.23 2.93 30.59
N THR A 627 13.00 4.00 30.80
CA THR A 627 12.54 5.36 30.62
C THR A 627 12.37 5.65 29.11
N VAL A 628 11.65 6.72 28.76
CA VAL A 628 11.55 7.15 27.36
C VAL A 628 12.91 7.50 26.75
N ASP A 629 13.81 8.10 27.54
CA ASP A 629 15.15 8.47 27.06
C ASP A 629 16.01 7.23 26.79
N GLU A 630 15.98 6.21 27.65
CA GLU A 630 16.65 4.93 27.44
C GLU A 630 16.07 4.22 26.20
N ALA A 631 14.75 4.19 26.09
CA ALA A 631 14.06 3.60 24.95
C ALA A 631 14.43 4.29 23.61
N LYS A 632 14.51 5.62 23.58
CA LYS A 632 14.94 6.37 22.39
C LYS A 632 16.41 6.09 22.04
N ALA A 633 17.29 5.97 23.04
CA ALA A 633 18.68 5.63 22.81
C ALA A 633 18.83 4.21 22.24
N GLU A 634 18.11 3.23 22.79
CA GLU A 634 18.10 1.86 22.27
C GLU A 634 17.51 1.79 20.86
N LEU A 635 16.38 2.47 20.63
CA LEU A 635 15.74 2.50 19.32
C LEU A 635 16.66 3.12 18.23
N ALA A 636 17.53 4.07 18.59
CA ALA A 636 18.49 4.66 17.66
C ALA A 636 19.50 3.62 17.15
N GLU A 637 19.96 2.73 18.03
CA GLU A 637 20.83 1.60 17.70
C GLU A 637 20.05 0.41 17.13
N GLY A 638 18.79 0.22 17.60
CA GLY A 638 17.89 -0.88 17.27
C GLY A 638 18.14 -2.17 18.08
N VAL A 639 19.27 -2.25 18.78
CA VAL A 639 19.64 -3.35 19.66
C VAL A 639 20.56 -2.84 20.77
N ALA A 640 20.34 -3.25 22.01
CA ALA A 640 21.17 -2.82 23.13
C ALA A 640 21.36 -3.92 24.19
N THR A 641 22.44 -3.78 24.96
CA THR A 641 22.61 -4.52 26.21
C THR A 641 21.81 -3.84 27.32
N TRP A 642 21.04 -4.60 28.06
CA TRP A 642 20.41 -4.13 29.29
C TRP A 642 21.31 -4.45 30.48
N GLU A 643 22.18 -3.47 30.85
CA GLU A 643 23.14 -3.64 31.92
C GLU A 643 22.44 -3.96 33.26
N TRP A 644 21.29 -3.31 33.52
CA TRP A 644 20.49 -3.53 34.72
C TRP A 644 19.91 -4.96 34.83
N ALA A 645 19.69 -5.64 33.71
CA ALA A 645 19.20 -7.02 33.64
C ALA A 645 20.35 -8.03 33.57
N SER A 646 21.55 -7.60 33.20
CA SER A 646 22.74 -8.46 33.13
C SER A 646 23.23 -8.82 34.52
N THR A 647 23.68 -10.07 34.70
CA THR A 647 24.32 -10.55 35.95
C THR A 647 25.83 -10.71 35.77
N ALA A 648 26.33 -10.52 34.56
CA ALA A 648 27.74 -10.40 34.21
C ALA A 648 28.14 -8.93 34.10
N ASP A 649 29.35 -8.53 34.50
CA ASP A 649 29.86 -7.18 34.37
C ASP A 649 30.35 -6.91 32.92
N SER A 650 30.54 -7.94 32.12
CA SER A 650 30.94 -7.86 30.70
C SER A 650 30.61 -9.15 29.97
N LEU A 651 30.53 -9.09 28.63
CA LEU A 651 30.37 -10.27 27.77
C LEU A 651 31.49 -11.32 28.02
N ALA A 652 32.74 -10.86 28.30
CA ALA A 652 33.86 -11.77 28.56
C ALA A 652 33.67 -12.64 29.82
N GLU A 653 33.00 -12.07 30.82
CA GLU A 653 32.73 -12.76 32.10
C GLU A 653 31.42 -13.55 32.10
N ALA A 654 30.58 -13.34 31.09
CA ALA A 654 29.33 -14.07 30.99
C ALA A 654 29.52 -15.56 30.71
N ASP A 655 28.65 -16.40 31.25
CA ASP A 655 28.54 -17.81 30.91
C ASP A 655 27.69 -18.02 29.68
N VAL A 656 26.72 -17.14 29.48
CA VAL A 656 25.74 -17.17 28.37
C VAL A 656 25.28 -15.77 28.02
N VAL A 657 24.95 -15.56 26.73
CA VAL A 657 24.18 -14.41 26.28
C VAL A 657 22.69 -14.81 26.20
N VAL A 658 21.80 -14.01 26.81
CA VAL A 658 20.35 -14.15 26.66
C VAL A 658 19.88 -12.96 25.83
N ALA A 659 19.37 -13.24 24.64
CA ALA A 659 18.89 -12.24 23.71
C ALA A 659 17.37 -12.35 23.52
N THR A 660 16.71 -11.22 23.35
CA THR A 660 15.24 -11.16 23.23
C THR A 660 14.78 -10.24 22.11
N CYS A 661 13.60 -10.55 21.55
CA CYS A 661 12.90 -9.65 20.63
C CYS A 661 11.38 -9.89 20.77
N GLY A 662 10.66 -8.87 21.25
CA GLY A 662 9.23 -8.90 21.56
C GLY A 662 8.93 -8.82 23.05
N ASP A 663 7.74 -8.34 23.42
CA ASP A 663 7.33 -8.06 24.80
C ASP A 663 7.28 -9.33 25.68
N VAL A 664 6.56 -10.34 25.24
CA VAL A 664 6.37 -11.59 25.99
C VAL A 664 7.68 -12.41 26.08
N PRO A 665 8.44 -12.64 25.00
CA PRO A 665 9.76 -13.27 25.10
C PRO A 665 10.71 -12.53 26.03
N THR A 666 10.67 -11.19 26.04
CA THR A 666 11.52 -10.37 26.94
C THR A 666 11.14 -10.55 28.41
N LEU A 667 9.84 -10.55 28.71
CA LEU A 667 9.36 -10.80 30.09
C LEU A 667 9.80 -12.17 30.60
N GLU A 668 9.62 -13.22 29.81
CA GLU A 668 9.99 -14.58 30.18
C GLU A 668 11.52 -14.77 30.32
N ALA A 669 12.29 -14.15 29.42
CA ALA A 669 13.74 -14.18 29.48
C ALA A 669 14.32 -13.42 30.69
N LEU A 670 13.70 -12.31 31.10
CA LEU A 670 14.03 -11.62 32.35
C LEU A 670 13.79 -12.52 33.57
N ALA A 671 12.62 -13.16 33.65
CA ALA A 671 12.29 -14.08 34.70
C ALA A 671 13.26 -15.29 34.72
N ALA A 672 13.61 -15.82 33.57
CA ALA A 672 14.63 -16.86 33.44
C ALA A 672 16.01 -16.38 33.92
N THR A 673 16.39 -15.14 33.61
CA THR A 673 17.67 -14.55 34.07
C THR A 673 17.72 -14.40 35.60
N ASP A 674 16.61 -14.06 36.24
CA ASP A 674 16.50 -13.98 37.67
C ASP A 674 16.71 -15.36 38.32
N MET A 675 16.06 -16.40 37.78
CA MET A 675 16.25 -17.80 38.24
C MET A 675 17.70 -18.27 38.06
N LEU A 676 18.32 -17.93 36.95
CA LEU A 676 19.73 -18.28 36.66
C LEU A 676 20.70 -17.55 37.60
N ARG A 677 20.41 -16.30 37.97
CA ARG A 677 21.19 -15.53 38.95
C ARG A 677 21.27 -16.25 40.33
N GLU A 678 20.16 -16.82 40.78
CA GLU A 678 20.12 -17.59 42.03
C GLU A 678 21.06 -18.82 42.01
N LEU A 679 21.27 -19.38 40.80
CA LEU A 679 22.19 -20.51 40.60
C LEU A 679 23.63 -20.08 40.32
N GLY A 680 23.92 -18.77 40.34
CA GLY A 680 25.23 -18.19 40.08
C GLY A 680 25.66 -18.18 38.62
N ILE A 681 24.75 -18.37 37.69
CA ILE A 681 25.02 -18.25 36.25
C ILE A 681 25.10 -16.76 35.87
N LYS A 682 26.16 -16.42 35.15
CA LYS A 682 26.40 -15.06 34.69
C LYS A 682 25.81 -14.83 33.29
N VAL A 683 24.78 -14.01 33.23
CA VAL A 683 24.03 -13.67 32.00
C VAL A 683 24.45 -12.30 31.50
N TRP A 684 24.69 -12.20 30.18
CA TRP A 684 24.77 -10.95 29.41
C TRP A 684 23.46 -10.77 28.66
N PHE A 685 22.64 -9.79 29.04
CA PHE A 685 21.28 -9.62 28.52
C PHE A 685 21.24 -8.61 27.37
N VAL A 686 20.67 -9.01 26.21
CA VAL A 686 20.56 -8.17 25.01
C VAL A 686 19.10 -8.10 24.55
N ASN A 687 18.59 -6.89 24.31
CA ASN A 687 17.26 -6.70 23.72
C ASN A 687 17.37 -6.18 22.29
N VAL A 688 16.49 -6.66 21.39
CA VAL A 688 16.38 -6.27 20.00
C VAL A 688 15.01 -5.64 19.78
N VAL A 689 14.97 -4.36 19.48
CA VAL A 689 13.74 -3.62 19.21
C VAL A 689 13.49 -3.46 17.71
N ASP A 690 14.54 -3.24 16.92
CA ASP A 690 14.48 -3.19 15.44
C ASP A 690 15.09 -4.47 14.88
N LEU A 691 14.23 -5.40 14.50
CA LEU A 691 14.65 -6.73 14.07
C LEU A 691 15.65 -6.71 12.92
N LEU A 692 15.51 -5.76 11.98
CA LEU A 692 16.37 -5.72 10.80
C LEU A 692 17.81 -5.27 11.11
N LYS A 693 18.06 -4.72 12.27
CA LYS A 693 19.42 -4.32 12.71
C LYS A 693 20.35 -5.52 12.97
N ILE A 694 19.80 -6.70 13.25
CA ILE A 694 20.62 -7.91 13.44
C ILE A 694 20.97 -8.64 12.14
N GLN A 695 20.40 -8.21 10.99
CA GLN A 695 20.76 -8.75 9.66
C GLN A 695 22.24 -8.46 9.32
N ASN A 696 22.84 -9.23 8.40
CA ASN A 696 24.22 -8.99 7.98
C ASN A 696 24.37 -7.66 7.22
N VAL A 697 25.43 -6.90 7.49
CA VAL A 697 25.71 -5.60 6.84
C VAL A 697 25.89 -5.67 5.32
N CYS A 698 26.26 -6.84 4.79
CA CYS A 698 26.35 -7.05 3.35
C CYS A 698 24.98 -7.16 2.67
N GLU A 699 23.93 -7.43 3.43
CA GLU A 699 22.54 -7.57 2.97
C GLU A 699 21.72 -6.32 3.27
N ASN A 700 22.04 -5.65 4.38
CA ASN A 700 21.39 -4.43 4.84
C ASN A 700 22.45 -3.51 5.48
N ASP A 701 22.81 -2.43 4.83
CA ASP A 701 23.87 -1.49 5.27
C ASP A 701 23.45 -0.66 6.49
N GLN A 702 22.18 -0.67 6.90
CA GLN A 702 21.72 -0.10 8.17
C GLN A 702 21.76 -1.08 9.35
N ALA A 703 22.11 -2.34 9.11
CA ALA A 703 22.34 -3.28 10.17
C ALA A 703 23.55 -2.86 11.04
N ILE A 704 23.59 -3.34 12.28
CA ILE A 704 24.75 -3.07 13.15
C ILE A 704 26.03 -3.65 12.54
N SER A 705 27.17 -2.98 12.76
CA SER A 705 28.46 -3.45 12.25
C SER A 705 28.85 -4.80 12.86
N ASP A 706 29.78 -5.52 12.22
CA ASP A 706 30.30 -6.77 12.79
C ASP A 706 31.10 -6.57 14.09
N GLU A 707 31.64 -5.37 14.30
CA GLU A 707 32.25 -4.99 15.58
C GLU A 707 31.18 -4.84 16.65
N ARG A 708 30.10 -4.12 16.37
CA ARG A 708 28.97 -3.96 17.30
C ARG A 708 28.28 -5.28 17.59
N TRP A 709 28.12 -6.13 16.57
CA TRP A 709 27.65 -7.49 16.74
C TRP A 709 28.51 -8.29 17.72
N ALA A 710 29.84 -8.21 17.57
CA ALA A 710 30.76 -8.93 18.45
C ALA A 710 30.74 -8.40 19.89
N GLU A 711 30.49 -7.10 20.12
CA GLU A 711 30.30 -6.53 21.46
C GLU A 711 29.03 -7.08 22.15
N LEU A 712 27.98 -7.32 21.41
CA LEU A 712 26.69 -7.76 21.93
C LEU A 712 26.61 -9.28 22.10
N PHE A 713 27.04 -10.03 21.09
CA PHE A 713 26.81 -11.47 20.98
C PHE A 713 28.09 -12.31 20.98
N GLY A 714 29.25 -11.70 20.87
CA GLY A 714 30.52 -12.41 20.65
C GLY A 714 30.70 -12.88 19.20
N ARG A 715 31.69 -13.75 19.00
CA ARG A 715 31.98 -14.39 17.70
C ARG A 715 31.90 -15.92 17.78
N GLY A 716 31.07 -16.44 18.70
CA GLY A 716 30.88 -17.87 18.93
C GLY A 716 31.60 -18.38 20.20
N GLU A 717 32.24 -17.50 20.98
CA GLU A 717 32.93 -17.89 22.23
C GLU A 717 31.96 -18.18 23.36
N LYS A 718 30.77 -17.61 23.30
CA LYS A 718 29.70 -17.79 24.30
C LYS A 718 28.48 -18.37 23.63
N PRO A 719 27.75 -19.28 24.28
CA PRO A 719 26.45 -19.73 23.84
C PRO A 719 25.45 -18.56 23.91
N VAL A 720 24.54 -18.49 22.95
CA VAL A 720 23.49 -17.45 22.85
C VAL A 720 22.11 -18.12 22.86
N LEU A 721 21.30 -17.88 23.88
CA LEU A 721 19.88 -18.19 23.87
C LEU A 721 19.14 -16.98 23.30
N PHE A 722 18.36 -17.15 22.22
CA PHE A 722 17.57 -16.09 21.62
C PHE A 722 16.07 -16.42 21.72
N ALA A 723 15.34 -15.65 22.50
CA ALA A 723 13.89 -15.74 22.63
C ALA A 723 13.20 -14.73 21.68
N PHE A 724 12.47 -15.22 20.69
CA PHE A 724 11.91 -14.40 19.61
C PHE A 724 10.39 -14.51 19.55
N HIS A 725 9.76 -13.40 19.25
CA HIS A 725 8.31 -13.27 19.12
C HIS A 725 7.68 -14.23 18.08
N ALA A 726 8.26 -14.31 16.89
CA ALA A 726 7.72 -15.09 15.77
C ALA A 726 8.47 -16.43 15.58
N TYR A 727 8.48 -16.96 14.38
CA TYR A 727 9.11 -18.26 14.11
C TYR A 727 10.62 -18.22 14.27
N ALA A 728 11.18 -19.20 14.96
CA ALA A 728 12.64 -19.32 15.16
C ALA A 728 13.44 -19.35 13.83
N GLY A 729 12.83 -19.81 12.74
CA GLY A 729 13.40 -19.82 11.41
C GLY A 729 13.77 -18.44 10.88
N THR A 730 13.01 -17.44 11.25
CA THR A 730 13.20 -16.03 10.89
C THR A 730 14.54 -15.51 11.40
N ILE A 731 14.84 -15.71 12.68
CA ILE A 731 16.13 -15.31 13.26
C ILE A 731 17.28 -16.07 12.62
N ARG A 732 17.16 -17.41 12.46
CA ARG A 732 18.20 -18.21 11.82
C ARG A 732 18.52 -17.72 10.40
N ARG A 733 17.53 -17.30 9.65
CA ARG A 733 17.70 -16.69 8.32
C ARG A 733 18.45 -15.37 8.41
N LEU A 734 18.04 -14.46 9.31
CA LEU A 734 18.62 -13.13 9.46
C LEU A 734 20.10 -13.17 9.83
N ILE A 735 20.47 -14.06 10.76
CA ILE A 735 21.83 -14.09 11.32
C ILE A 735 22.78 -15.07 10.59
N TRP A 736 22.30 -15.79 9.55
CA TRP A 736 23.08 -16.86 8.88
C TRP A 736 24.48 -16.44 8.47
N ASN A 737 24.65 -15.20 8.02
CA ASN A 737 25.93 -14.67 7.59
C ASN A 737 26.68 -13.88 8.69
N ARG A 738 26.18 -13.87 9.95
CA ARG A 738 26.84 -13.23 11.10
C ARG A 738 27.92 -14.12 11.70
N PRO A 739 29.04 -13.55 12.18
CA PRO A 739 30.06 -14.31 12.90
C PRO A 739 29.47 -14.98 14.15
N GLY A 740 29.75 -16.25 14.35
CA GLY A 740 29.32 -17.00 15.53
C GLY A 740 27.83 -17.38 15.57
N HIS A 741 27.12 -17.30 14.43
CA HIS A 741 25.70 -17.66 14.32
C HIS A 741 25.37 -19.10 14.76
N ASP A 742 26.34 -20.01 14.69
CA ASP A 742 26.22 -21.41 15.12
C ASP A 742 26.17 -21.59 16.66
N ALA A 743 26.55 -20.57 17.41
CA ALA A 743 26.37 -20.54 18.86
C ALA A 743 24.94 -20.20 19.33
N PHE A 744 24.04 -19.86 18.41
CA PHE A 744 22.69 -19.44 18.72
C PHE A 744 21.75 -20.63 18.86
N ARG A 745 21.04 -20.67 19.98
CA ARG A 745 19.85 -21.49 20.21
C ARG A 745 18.64 -20.56 20.22
N VAL A 746 17.77 -20.70 19.20
CA VAL A 746 16.64 -19.80 19.00
C VAL A 746 15.34 -20.49 19.39
N HIS A 747 14.61 -19.88 20.32
CA HIS A 747 13.22 -20.17 20.64
C HIS A 747 12.30 -19.19 19.92
N GLY A 748 11.14 -19.67 19.50
CA GLY A 748 10.11 -18.87 18.82
C GLY A 748 8.79 -19.62 18.83
N TYR A 749 7.77 -19.01 18.21
CA TYR A 749 6.49 -19.65 18.07
C TYR A 749 6.58 -20.95 17.24
N GLU A 750 5.80 -21.95 17.62
CA GLU A 750 5.60 -23.21 16.89
C GLU A 750 4.11 -23.44 16.64
N GLU A 751 3.76 -24.02 15.51
CA GLU A 751 2.36 -24.32 15.14
C GLU A 751 1.77 -25.45 15.99
N LYS A 752 1.45 -25.17 17.23
CA LYS A 752 0.83 -26.09 18.20
C LYS A 752 -0.51 -25.54 18.70
N GLY A 753 -1.15 -24.66 17.91
CA GLY A 753 -2.30 -23.86 18.30
C GLY A 753 -3.49 -24.67 18.80
N SER A 754 -3.97 -24.28 19.99
CA SER A 754 -5.17 -24.77 20.63
C SER A 754 -5.69 -23.68 21.58
N THR A 755 -6.81 -23.91 22.25
CA THR A 755 -7.23 -23.08 23.37
C THR A 755 -6.38 -23.42 24.57
N THR A 756 -5.71 -22.42 25.15
CA THR A 756 -4.75 -22.54 26.24
C THR A 756 -4.97 -21.44 27.27
N THR A 757 -4.25 -21.46 28.36
CA THR A 757 -3.97 -20.28 29.19
C THR A 757 -2.72 -19.57 28.65
N PRO A 758 -2.42 -18.31 29.03
CA PRO A 758 -1.18 -17.63 28.65
C PRO A 758 0.07 -18.44 28.94
N PHE A 759 0.16 -19.05 30.12
CA PHE A 759 1.31 -19.90 30.48
C PHE A 759 1.38 -21.18 29.65
N ASP A 760 0.25 -21.87 29.44
CA ASP A 760 0.25 -23.11 28.67
C ASP A 760 0.67 -22.86 27.19
N MET A 761 0.29 -21.73 26.64
CA MET A 761 0.75 -21.32 25.32
C MET A 761 2.27 -21.18 25.26
N LEU A 762 2.88 -20.54 26.26
CA LEU A 762 4.34 -20.44 26.38
C LEU A 762 4.98 -21.80 26.56
N ARG A 763 4.40 -22.64 27.43
CA ARG A 763 4.87 -24.01 27.72
C ARG A 763 4.90 -24.89 26.46
N LEU A 764 3.84 -24.84 25.65
CA LEU A 764 3.77 -25.59 24.41
C LEU A 764 4.87 -25.19 23.42
N ASN A 765 5.27 -23.92 23.43
CA ASN A 765 6.29 -23.36 22.56
C ASN A 765 7.71 -23.33 23.18
N ASN A 766 7.88 -23.86 24.41
CA ASN A 766 9.11 -23.79 25.18
C ASN A 766 9.65 -22.36 25.34
N MET A 767 8.75 -21.40 25.46
CA MET A 767 9.05 -19.97 25.61
C MET A 767 8.88 -19.49 27.05
N ASP A 768 8.38 -20.34 27.93
CA ASP A 768 8.25 -20.02 29.35
C ASP A 768 9.62 -19.97 30.07
N ARG A 769 9.69 -19.23 31.15
CA ARG A 769 10.92 -18.96 31.91
C ARG A 769 11.66 -20.21 32.35
N TRP A 770 10.96 -21.29 32.76
CA TRP A 770 11.58 -22.55 33.17
C TRP A 770 12.21 -23.27 31.99
N ALA A 771 11.58 -23.28 30.84
CA ALA A 771 12.15 -23.87 29.62
C ALA A 771 13.38 -23.09 29.16
N LEU A 772 13.29 -21.75 29.11
CA LEU A 772 14.43 -20.89 28.72
C LEU A 772 15.60 -21.08 29.69
N ALA A 773 15.36 -21.06 31.03
CA ALA A 773 16.38 -21.25 32.02
C ALA A 773 16.99 -22.67 31.96
N ALA A 774 16.16 -23.71 31.80
CA ALA A 774 16.64 -25.09 31.64
C ALA A 774 17.54 -25.25 30.43
N ASP A 775 17.19 -24.59 29.31
CA ASP A 775 18.03 -24.63 28.11
C ASP A 775 19.36 -23.90 28.29
N VAL A 776 19.40 -22.79 29.00
CA VAL A 776 20.66 -22.15 29.40
C VAL A 776 21.52 -23.13 30.21
N LEU A 777 20.95 -23.81 31.24
CA LEU A 777 21.70 -24.78 32.04
C LEU A 777 22.25 -25.93 31.19
N ARG A 778 21.47 -26.41 30.18
CA ARG A 778 21.92 -27.42 29.21
C ARG A 778 23.08 -26.93 28.36
N MET A 779 23.11 -25.64 28.00
CA MET A 779 24.18 -25.03 27.19
C MET A 779 25.45 -24.79 28.01
N VAL A 780 25.33 -24.50 29.29
CA VAL A 780 26.45 -24.19 30.18
C VAL A 780 27.08 -25.49 30.77
N ASP A 781 26.30 -26.33 31.44
CA ASP A 781 26.77 -27.60 32.04
C ASP A 781 25.54 -28.48 32.41
N ALA A 782 25.09 -29.29 31.47
CA ALA A 782 23.91 -30.14 31.57
C ALA A 782 24.01 -31.16 32.74
N ASP A 783 25.21 -31.74 32.91
CA ASP A 783 25.42 -32.79 33.93
C ASP A 783 25.37 -32.19 35.36
N LYS A 784 25.97 -31.02 35.56
CA LYS A 784 25.96 -30.29 36.83
C LYS A 784 24.55 -29.90 37.28
N PHE A 785 23.70 -29.51 36.34
CA PHE A 785 22.39 -28.98 36.66
C PHE A 785 21.22 -29.93 36.35
N ALA A 786 21.48 -31.22 36.12
CA ALA A 786 20.47 -32.20 35.74
C ALA A 786 19.25 -32.22 36.69
N GLU A 787 19.50 -32.22 38.02
CA GLU A 787 18.44 -32.25 39.06
C GLU A 787 17.54 -30.99 38.97
N GLN A 788 18.14 -29.81 38.80
CA GLN A 788 17.40 -28.56 38.67
C GLN A 788 16.56 -28.50 37.35
N ILE A 789 17.11 -29.01 36.26
CA ILE A 789 16.40 -29.12 34.99
C ILE A 789 15.17 -30.04 35.16
N ASP A 790 15.35 -31.21 35.79
CA ASP A 790 14.24 -32.15 36.01
C ASP A 790 13.16 -31.56 36.93
N GLU A 791 13.55 -30.81 37.97
CA GLU A 791 12.59 -30.09 38.84
C GLU A 791 11.75 -29.07 38.05
N TRP A 792 12.37 -28.26 37.23
CA TRP A 792 11.65 -27.27 36.43
C TRP A 792 10.73 -27.90 35.38
N GLU A 793 11.14 -28.99 34.75
CA GLU A 793 10.27 -29.72 33.81
C GLU A 793 9.07 -30.39 34.55
N ALA A 794 9.28 -30.87 35.76
CA ALA A 794 8.20 -31.39 36.58
C ALA A 794 7.22 -30.27 36.95
N PHE A 795 7.71 -29.09 37.36
CA PHE A 795 6.87 -27.95 37.70
C PHE A 795 6.04 -27.45 36.47
N ARG A 796 6.64 -27.42 35.30
CA ARG A 796 5.90 -27.06 34.05
C ARG A 796 4.72 -28.00 33.82
N THR A 797 4.87 -29.29 34.18
CA THR A 797 3.78 -30.27 34.08
C THR A 797 2.70 -30.02 35.13
N GLU A 798 3.10 -29.80 36.40
CA GLU A 798 2.20 -29.48 37.51
C GLU A 798 1.39 -28.19 37.23
N ALA A 799 2.05 -27.14 36.72
CA ALA A 799 1.39 -25.88 36.38
C ALA A 799 0.36 -26.04 35.25
N PHE A 800 0.63 -26.92 34.29
CA PHE A 800 -0.34 -27.25 33.24
C PHE A 800 -1.55 -28.03 33.80
N GLU A 801 -1.31 -29.04 34.65
CA GLU A 801 -2.38 -29.80 35.30
C GLU A 801 -3.26 -28.88 36.15
N PHE A 802 -2.65 -27.95 36.90
CA PHE A 802 -3.36 -26.90 37.64
C PHE A 802 -4.25 -26.04 36.70
N ALA A 803 -3.69 -25.57 35.56
CA ALA A 803 -4.45 -24.77 34.62
C ALA A 803 -5.63 -25.52 33.98
N CYS A 804 -5.48 -26.84 33.73
CA CYS A 804 -6.56 -27.69 33.23
C CYS A 804 -7.69 -27.85 34.27
N ASP A 805 -7.34 -27.93 35.56
CA ASP A 805 -8.33 -28.14 36.63
C ASP A 805 -9.04 -26.83 37.02
N GLU A 806 -8.31 -25.71 37.11
CA GLU A 806 -8.79 -24.44 37.64
C GLU A 806 -9.21 -23.43 36.56
N GLY A 807 -8.73 -23.58 35.31
CA GLY A 807 -9.03 -22.69 34.15
C GLY A 807 -8.29 -21.38 34.17
N TYR A 808 -7.23 -21.23 34.98
CA TYR A 808 -6.29 -20.08 34.99
C TYR A 808 -4.88 -20.53 35.34
N ASP A 809 -3.89 -19.64 35.09
CA ASP A 809 -2.48 -19.96 35.29
C ASP A 809 -2.11 -20.11 36.76
N HIS A 810 -1.11 -20.96 37.04
CA HIS A 810 -0.59 -21.16 38.37
C HIS A 810 -0.03 -19.83 38.95
N PRO A 811 -0.29 -19.51 40.27
CA PRO A 811 0.13 -18.23 40.88
C PRO A 811 1.63 -17.93 40.78
N THR A 812 2.49 -18.95 40.83
CA THR A 812 3.94 -18.76 40.64
C THR A 812 4.31 -18.13 39.31
N PHE A 813 3.51 -18.35 38.28
CA PHE A 813 3.69 -17.69 36.98
C PHE A 813 3.21 -16.24 37.03
N THR A 814 2.00 -16.00 37.56
CA THR A 814 1.34 -14.70 37.51
C THR A 814 1.94 -13.66 38.45
N ASP A 815 2.49 -14.11 39.60
CA ASP A 815 2.89 -13.24 40.70
C ASP A 815 4.35 -12.78 40.62
N TRP A 816 5.12 -13.23 39.62
CA TRP A 816 6.51 -12.82 39.47
C TRP A 816 6.64 -11.36 39.06
N VAL A 817 7.56 -10.64 39.71
CA VAL A 817 7.98 -9.27 39.40
C VAL A 817 9.51 -9.21 39.34
N TRP A 818 10.05 -8.32 38.54
CA TRP A 818 11.50 -8.06 38.51
C TRP A 818 11.94 -7.58 39.90
N PRO A 819 12.96 -8.20 40.53
CA PRO A 819 13.41 -7.88 41.90
C PRO A 819 14.12 -6.52 42.05
#